data_58e4c7d765e0aa997b45159b20861c08
#
_entry.id   58e4c7d765e0aa997b45159b20861c08
#
_cell.length_a   1.000
_cell.length_b   1.000
_cell.length_c   1.000
_cell.angle_alpha   90.00
_cell.angle_beta   90.00
_cell.angle_gamma   90.00
#
_symmetry.space_group_name_H-M   'P 1'
#
loop_
_entity.id
_entity.type
_entity.pdbx_description
1 polymer ?
#
loop_
_entity_poly.entity_id
_entity_poly.type
_entity_poly.pdbx_seq_one_letter_code
_entity_poly.pdbx_strand_id
1 'polypeptide(L)'
;MAVTRLSAAALWGSAVVSAWGPQFGSPSASVPQGTPAAYNHWSAFPVKDASWPAATSHPWSPSAALPQNVTNGLSTWGTLNQSDFAAWSDGPLPQGCPWGLRQQNDTNPYNEKNVPNTGMTRYYEWEISNRTMAPDGVELGLLVVNGQFPGPLIEANWVSKILSVHITSCLTISXGDWIEVKITNNLNEGTAMHWHGFLQKGTPWYDGTPGISQCPIAPGKTFTYRFRAELYGTSWWHSHWSAQYLNGLAGPIIIHGPVADAYDVDLGPVMLTDWFHADYYTLVEQVFVASEFGPIFPPMANNMLINGKNNYNCTNTNLTCTQNAGVAQFRFQSGKKHLLRLVNHAAEAVIFFSIDGYQLKVVANDFVPVEPYYTDLVTLSVGQRTDIIVEATGNSTDAVWMRMTEGPSGLGPPRGQTGCSLNDGNSVEALAAIYYEDADTSKPPTTSNTIDVSRTYFPLACNNQPLNLTVPKYPIAVQEPDVVLNFTMSAAYNATGAFKWYMNNETYNANYNDPTLLEAKLGNLDFPTESRVFDLGTNKTVRIIMQSVGFPASHPMHIHGFNMQILSEGIGTWDGVSITNPSNPQRRDTQLVQPNGFLVIQIELDNWGVWPFHCHIAWHISEGMNINLLVNTPYVTDEMEIPYVMAQTCRDWSAYSNTTVVNQIDSGL
;
A
#
# COMPACT_ATOMS: atom_id res chain seq x y z
N MET A 1 51.51 -37.61 -3.22
CA MET A 1 51.20 -36.21 -3.62
C MET A 1 50.00 -35.76 -2.79
N ALA A 2 50.25 -34.90 -1.82
CA ALA A 2 49.21 -34.42 -0.90
C ALA A 2 48.57 -33.16 -1.49
N VAL A 3 47.24 -33.15 -1.61
CA VAL A 3 46.47 -31.99 -2.02
C VAL A 3 46.06 -31.27 -0.76
N THR A 4 46.60 -30.09 -0.57
CA THR A 4 46.27 -29.21 0.56
C THR A 4 44.99 -28.47 0.26
N ARG A 5 43.99 -28.59 1.11
CA ARG A 5 42.78 -27.75 1.06
C ARG A 5 43.09 -26.41 1.75
N LEU A 6 42.92 -25.34 1.00
CA LEU A 6 42.97 -23.99 1.55
C LEU A 6 41.55 -23.59 2.01
N SER A 7 41.40 -23.42 3.30
CA SER A 7 40.20 -22.83 3.88
C SER A 7 40.34 -21.30 3.89
N ALA A 8 39.44 -20.62 3.25
CA ALA A 8 39.37 -19.16 3.30
C ALA A 8 38.73 -18.75 4.64
N ALA A 9 39.54 -18.22 5.53
CA ALA A 9 39.03 -17.58 6.75
C ALA A 9 38.80 -16.10 6.44
N ALA A 10 37.56 -15.64 6.62
CA ALA A 10 37.24 -14.24 6.51
C ALA A 10 37.87 -13.46 7.66
N LEU A 11 38.70 -12.50 7.32
CA LEU A 11 39.31 -11.57 8.27
C LEU A 11 38.30 -10.45 8.61
N TRP A 12 37.75 -10.53 9.82
CA TRP A 12 37.10 -9.38 10.44
C TRP A 12 38.17 -8.60 11.19
N GLY A 13 38.49 -7.41 10.73
CA GLY A 13 39.42 -6.53 11.40
C GLY A 13 38.82 -5.99 12.69
N SER A 14 39.42 -6.34 13.80
CA SER A 14 39.09 -5.81 15.13
C SER A 14 39.60 -4.38 15.24
N ALA A 15 38.70 -3.41 15.17
CA ALA A 15 39.03 -2.06 15.60
C ALA A 15 38.92 -2.00 17.14
N VAL A 16 40.03 -1.80 17.78
CA VAL A 16 40.06 -1.60 19.23
C VAL A 16 39.58 -0.20 19.52
N VAL A 17 38.35 -0.08 20.00
CA VAL A 17 37.85 1.16 20.57
C VAL A 17 38.21 1.17 22.06
N SER A 18 39.06 2.08 22.44
CA SER A 18 39.43 2.30 23.84
C SER A 18 38.19 2.80 24.62
N ALA A 19 37.90 2.04 25.67
CA ALA A 19 36.76 2.33 26.55
C ALA A 19 37.01 3.59 27.38
N TRP A 20 36.20 4.61 27.13
CA TRP A 20 35.90 5.66 28.10
C TRP A 20 34.46 5.46 28.55
N GLY A 21 34.29 4.88 29.74
CA GLY A 21 32.96 4.72 30.33
C GLY A 21 32.49 6.00 31.01
N PRO A 22 31.35 6.56 30.64
CA PRO A 22 30.76 7.61 31.46
C PRO A 22 29.99 6.99 32.61
N GLN A 23 30.15 7.55 33.79
CA GLN A 23 29.34 7.23 34.97
C GLN A 23 27.91 7.72 34.69
N PHE A 24 26.96 6.82 34.66
CA PHE A 24 25.55 7.18 34.55
C PHE A 24 25.01 7.59 35.91
N GLY A 25 24.88 8.90 36.14
CA GLY A 25 23.96 9.42 37.14
C GLY A 25 22.57 9.41 36.53
N SER A 26 21.58 8.92 37.27
CA SER A 26 20.18 8.88 36.85
C SER A 26 19.73 10.24 36.34
N PRO A 27 19.30 10.38 35.10
CA PRO A 27 18.74 11.68 34.68
C PRO A 27 17.27 11.74 35.00
N SER A 28 16.93 12.43 36.06
CA SER A 28 15.62 13.07 36.14
C SER A 28 15.71 14.34 35.28
N ALA A 29 15.74 14.18 33.99
CA ALA A 29 15.59 15.31 33.10
C ALA A 29 14.11 15.49 32.86
N SER A 30 13.49 16.37 33.61
CA SER A 30 12.22 16.96 33.22
C SER A 30 12.46 17.65 31.86
N VAL A 31 11.90 17.08 30.80
CA VAL A 31 11.77 17.80 29.54
C VAL A 31 11.03 19.11 29.85
N PRO A 32 11.56 20.26 29.44
CA PRO A 32 10.79 21.47 29.60
C PRO A 32 9.52 21.33 28.77
N GLN A 33 8.40 21.20 29.44
CA GLN A 33 7.11 21.36 28.81
C GLN A 33 6.96 22.87 28.53
N GLY A 34 7.49 23.25 27.35
CA GLY A 34 6.98 24.45 26.73
C GLY A 34 5.57 24.15 26.35
N THR A 35 4.60 24.66 27.09
CA THR A 35 3.23 24.71 26.62
C THR A 35 3.27 25.36 25.25
N PRO A 36 2.90 24.64 24.16
CA PRO A 36 2.70 25.33 22.90
C PRO A 36 1.65 26.39 23.13
N ALA A 37 1.93 27.61 22.74
CA ALA A 37 0.90 28.63 22.68
C ALA A 37 -0.24 27.99 21.88
N ALA A 38 -1.41 27.86 22.51
CA ALA A 38 -2.58 27.33 21.84
C ALA A 38 -2.86 28.23 20.63
N TYR A 39 -2.40 27.83 19.47
CA TYR A 39 -2.74 28.50 18.23
C TYR A 39 -4.21 28.19 17.96
N ASN A 40 -5.06 29.12 18.36
CA ASN A 40 -6.49 29.04 18.09
C ASN A 40 -6.78 29.48 16.65
N HIS A 41 -6.01 28.96 15.68
CA HIS A 41 -6.23 29.23 14.26
C HIS A 41 -7.66 28.84 13.82
N TRP A 42 -8.21 27.81 14.47
CA TRP A 42 -9.47 27.21 14.07
C TRP A 42 -10.69 28.10 14.36
N SER A 43 -10.58 29.09 15.25
CA SER A 43 -11.69 30.00 15.57
C SER A 43 -11.87 31.13 14.55
N ALA A 44 -10.90 31.34 13.67
CA ALA A 44 -10.89 32.49 12.76
C ALA A 44 -11.45 32.18 11.35
N PHE A 45 -11.72 30.92 11.04
CA PHE A 45 -12.20 30.55 9.70
C PHE A 45 -13.71 30.70 9.61
N PRO A 46 -14.22 31.51 8.65
CA PRO A 46 -15.63 31.47 8.36
C PRO A 46 -15.97 30.08 7.83
N VAL A 47 -16.75 29.36 8.62
CA VAL A 47 -17.26 28.06 8.24
C VAL A 47 -18.30 28.32 7.14
N LYS A 48 -17.88 28.22 5.90
CA LYS A 48 -18.84 28.11 4.81
C LYS A 48 -19.28 26.66 4.80
N ASP A 49 -20.52 26.43 5.19
CA ASP A 49 -21.19 25.17 4.93
C ASP A 49 -21.00 24.87 3.44
N ALA A 50 -20.06 24.00 3.13
CA ALA A 50 -20.05 23.42 1.82
C ALA A 50 -21.36 22.64 1.74
N SER A 51 -22.33 23.21 1.07
CA SER A 51 -23.53 22.48 0.72
C SER A 51 -23.09 21.38 -0.24
N TRP A 52 -22.70 20.24 0.31
CA TRP A 52 -22.62 19.02 -0.46
C TRP A 52 -23.99 18.89 -1.13
N PRO A 53 -24.06 18.66 -2.45
CA PRO A 53 -25.33 18.34 -3.04
C PRO A 53 -25.93 17.23 -2.22
N ALA A 54 -27.13 17.45 -1.72
CA ALA A 54 -27.83 16.46 -0.91
C ALA A 54 -27.72 15.13 -1.61
N ALA A 55 -27.26 14.11 -0.87
CA ALA A 55 -27.10 12.79 -1.42
C ALA A 55 -28.46 12.35 -1.99
N THR A 56 -28.61 12.52 -3.28
CA THR A 56 -29.77 12.03 -3.99
C THR A 56 -29.71 10.51 -3.90
N SER A 57 -30.65 9.95 -3.15
CA SER A 57 -30.96 8.51 -3.04
C SER A 57 -29.78 7.59 -3.33
N HIS A 58 -29.29 6.94 -2.33
CA HIS A 58 -28.24 5.91 -2.46
C HIS A 58 -28.82 4.69 -3.19
N PRO A 59 -28.72 4.59 -4.52
CA PRO A 59 -29.29 3.43 -5.20
C PRO A 59 -28.45 2.18 -5.02
N TRP A 60 -27.29 2.29 -4.35
CA TRP A 60 -26.46 1.14 -4.05
C TRP A 60 -25.90 1.31 -2.64
N SER A 61 -26.49 0.58 -1.73
CA SER A 61 -25.84 0.28 -0.47
C SER A 61 -25.02 -0.97 -0.74
N PRO A 62 -23.70 -0.93 -0.63
CA PRO A 62 -23.02 -2.22 -0.53
C PRO A 62 -23.74 -2.90 0.64
N SER A 63 -24.37 -4.02 0.38
CA SER A 63 -24.80 -4.81 1.50
C SER A 63 -23.55 -4.90 2.37
N ALA A 64 -23.64 -4.49 3.60
CA ALA A 64 -22.58 -4.70 4.58
C ALA A 64 -22.23 -6.19 4.67
N ALA A 65 -22.92 -6.97 3.96
CA ALA A 65 -22.73 -8.36 3.68
C ALA A 65 -22.19 -8.55 2.27
N LEU A 66 -20.94 -8.31 2.10
CA LEU A 66 -20.18 -9.36 1.43
C LEU A 66 -20.64 -10.65 2.08
N PRO A 67 -21.00 -11.68 1.31
CA PRO A 67 -21.59 -12.87 1.93
C PRO A 67 -20.66 -13.39 3.01
N GLN A 68 -20.96 -13.04 4.25
CA GLN A 68 -20.22 -13.55 5.41
C GLN A 68 -20.42 -15.06 5.56
N ASN A 69 -21.26 -15.61 4.72
CA ASN A 69 -21.47 -17.04 4.60
C ASN A 69 -20.95 -17.54 3.28
N VAL A 70 -19.65 -17.39 3.07
CA VAL A 70 -19.01 -18.23 2.08
C VAL A 70 -18.89 -19.62 2.75
N THR A 71 -20.02 -20.26 2.87
CA THR A 71 -20.14 -21.52 3.57
C THR A 71 -19.56 -22.71 2.81
N ASN A 72 -18.98 -22.48 1.64
CA ASN A 72 -18.55 -23.57 0.76
C ASN A 72 -17.11 -23.41 0.24
N GLY A 73 -16.23 -22.80 1.05
CA GLY A 73 -14.82 -22.79 0.74
C GLY A 73 -14.38 -21.83 -0.37
N LEU A 74 -15.20 -20.82 -0.65
CA LEU A 74 -14.82 -19.76 -1.59
C LEU A 74 -13.87 -18.77 -0.90
N SER A 75 -13.32 -17.83 -1.66
CA SER A 75 -12.49 -16.77 -1.10
C SER A 75 -13.29 -15.93 -0.08
N THR A 76 -12.58 -15.21 0.77
CA THR A 76 -13.20 -14.38 1.83
C THR A 76 -14.25 -13.43 1.25
N TRP A 77 -13.99 -12.86 0.07
CA TRP A 77 -14.90 -11.91 -0.57
C TRP A 77 -15.77 -12.52 -1.68
N GLY A 78 -15.53 -13.76 -2.06
CA GLY A 78 -16.27 -14.42 -3.14
C GLY A 78 -15.91 -13.91 -4.53
N THR A 79 -16.69 -14.30 -5.51
CA THR A 79 -16.57 -13.81 -6.90
C THR A 79 -17.40 -12.53 -7.03
N LEU A 80 -16.77 -11.47 -7.54
CA LEU A 80 -17.44 -10.18 -7.68
C LEU A 80 -18.50 -10.23 -8.78
N ASN A 81 -19.59 -9.52 -8.57
CA ASN A 81 -20.63 -9.39 -9.56
C ASN A 81 -20.23 -8.34 -10.61
N GLN A 82 -19.96 -8.78 -11.82
CA GLN A 82 -19.52 -7.93 -12.92
C GLN A 82 -20.60 -7.60 -13.92
N SER A 83 -21.85 -7.62 -13.50
CA SER A 83 -22.95 -7.35 -14.40
C SER A 83 -22.86 -5.99 -15.09
N ASP A 84 -22.14 -5.03 -14.50
CA ASP A 84 -22.02 -3.69 -15.05
C ASP A 84 -20.83 -3.54 -16.01
N PHE A 85 -19.94 -4.53 -16.11
CA PHE A 85 -18.78 -4.47 -17.01
C PHE A 85 -18.64 -5.74 -17.83
N ALA A 86 -18.47 -5.56 -19.12
CA ALA A 86 -18.04 -6.65 -19.97
C ALA A 86 -16.51 -6.79 -19.87
N ALA A 87 -16.04 -8.02 -19.83
CA ALA A 87 -14.61 -8.27 -19.96
C ALA A 87 -14.12 -7.63 -21.26
N TRP A 88 -13.01 -6.89 -21.18
CA TRP A 88 -12.46 -6.23 -22.36
C TRP A 88 -11.47 -7.15 -23.04
N SER A 89 -11.66 -7.35 -24.32
CA SER A 89 -10.71 -8.06 -25.17
C SER A 89 -10.05 -7.09 -26.14
N ASP A 90 -8.95 -7.49 -26.74
CA ASP A 90 -8.25 -6.69 -27.75
C ASP A 90 -9.11 -6.54 -29.02
N GLY A 91 -10.07 -5.66 -28.94
CA GLY A 91 -11.00 -5.38 -30.02
C GLY A 91 -11.78 -4.13 -29.73
N PRO A 92 -12.71 -3.75 -30.60
CA PRO A 92 -13.55 -2.59 -30.32
C PRO A 92 -14.40 -2.84 -29.08
N LEU A 93 -14.50 -1.84 -28.22
CA LEU A 93 -15.36 -1.91 -27.04
C LEU A 93 -16.80 -2.21 -27.45
N PRO A 94 -17.57 -2.93 -26.62
CA PRO A 94 -18.97 -3.15 -26.90
C PRO A 94 -19.71 -1.84 -27.10
N GLN A 95 -20.54 -1.78 -28.10
CA GLN A 95 -21.36 -0.57 -28.37
C GLN A 95 -22.45 -0.44 -27.31
N GLY A 96 -22.69 0.77 -26.89
CA GLY A 96 -23.72 1.07 -25.91
C GLY A 96 -23.17 1.23 -24.51
N CYS A 97 -24.06 1.37 -23.54
CA CYS A 97 -23.68 1.53 -22.14
C CYS A 97 -23.01 0.27 -21.59
N PRO A 98 -21.99 0.39 -20.72
CA PRO A 98 -21.48 1.63 -20.14
C PRO A 98 -20.51 2.42 -21.02
N TRP A 99 -20.04 1.85 -22.12
CA TRP A 99 -18.95 2.40 -22.91
C TRP A 99 -19.40 3.53 -23.85
N GLY A 100 -20.70 3.57 -24.20
CA GLY A 100 -21.24 4.56 -25.12
C GLY A 100 -20.65 4.42 -26.52
N LEU A 101 -20.09 5.51 -27.02
CA LEU A 101 -19.43 5.54 -28.34
C LEU A 101 -17.90 5.54 -28.19
N ARG A 102 -17.39 5.25 -26.99
CA ARG A 102 -15.95 5.26 -26.74
C ARG A 102 -15.21 4.22 -27.59
N GLN A 103 -14.04 4.61 -28.04
CA GLN A 103 -13.12 3.73 -28.73
C GLN A 103 -12.08 3.22 -27.72
N GLN A 104 -11.27 2.25 -28.12
CA GLN A 104 -10.23 1.70 -27.27
C GLN A 104 -9.30 2.76 -26.66
N ASN A 105 -8.96 3.79 -27.46
CA ASN A 105 -8.09 4.88 -26.98
C ASN A 105 -8.77 5.80 -25.96
N ASP A 106 -10.09 5.76 -25.88
CA ASP A 106 -10.87 6.59 -24.95
C ASP A 106 -10.96 5.93 -23.57
N THR A 107 -10.33 4.79 -23.37
CA THR A 107 -10.26 4.10 -22.07
C THR A 107 -8.98 4.41 -21.30
N ASN A 108 -8.15 5.30 -21.81
CA ASN A 108 -6.94 5.75 -21.11
C ASN A 108 -7.33 6.60 -19.89
N PRO A 109 -7.13 6.10 -18.66
CA PRO A 109 -7.56 6.84 -17.46
C PRO A 109 -6.67 8.04 -17.15
N TYR A 110 -5.49 8.11 -17.76
CA TYR A 110 -4.54 9.23 -17.56
C TYR A 110 -4.91 10.46 -18.41
N ASN A 111 -5.92 10.35 -19.25
CA ASN A 111 -6.52 11.49 -19.94
C ASN A 111 -7.81 11.86 -19.23
N GLU A 112 -7.79 12.95 -18.47
CA GLU A 112 -8.93 13.38 -17.65
C GLU A 112 -10.24 13.51 -18.43
N LYS A 113 -10.15 13.83 -19.72
CA LYS A 113 -11.33 13.94 -20.59
C LYS A 113 -12.00 12.58 -20.81
N ASN A 114 -11.25 11.49 -20.59
CA ASN A 114 -11.77 10.13 -20.79
C ASN A 114 -12.45 9.59 -19.52
N VAL A 115 -12.19 10.17 -18.35
CA VAL A 115 -12.79 9.68 -17.09
C VAL A 115 -14.29 9.95 -17.12
N PRO A 116 -15.16 8.91 -17.09
CA PRO A 116 -16.61 9.11 -17.26
C PRO A 116 -17.27 9.66 -15.99
N ASN A 117 -18.30 10.51 -16.13
CA ASN A 117 -19.11 10.90 -14.97
C ASN A 117 -20.30 9.95 -14.85
N THR A 118 -20.26 9.14 -13.84
CA THR A 118 -21.33 8.19 -13.56
C THR A 118 -22.53 8.83 -12.87
N GLY A 119 -22.33 9.98 -12.22
CA GLY A 119 -23.33 10.60 -11.36
C GLY A 119 -23.65 9.78 -10.11
N MET A 120 -22.85 8.76 -9.83
CA MET A 120 -23.08 7.82 -8.71
C MET A 120 -22.13 8.13 -7.56
N THR A 121 -22.62 7.99 -6.33
CA THR A 121 -21.78 7.98 -5.13
C THR A 121 -21.92 6.63 -4.45
N ARG A 122 -20.78 5.99 -4.17
CA ARG A 122 -20.69 4.76 -3.39
C ARG A 122 -20.44 5.16 -1.94
N TYR A 123 -21.39 4.88 -1.07
CA TYR A 123 -21.35 5.32 0.32
C TYR A 123 -21.03 4.14 1.23
N TYR A 124 -20.08 4.37 2.14
CA TYR A 124 -19.63 3.38 3.15
C TYR A 124 -19.69 4.04 4.52
N GLU A 125 -20.16 3.30 5.51
CA GLU A 125 -20.16 3.75 6.90
C GLU A 125 -19.38 2.74 7.73
N TRP A 126 -18.31 3.22 8.35
CA TRP A 126 -17.33 2.39 9.02
C TRP A 126 -17.17 2.80 10.48
N GLU A 127 -17.10 1.77 11.35
CA GLU A 127 -16.73 1.93 12.75
C GLU A 127 -15.41 1.21 12.99
N ILE A 128 -14.39 1.93 13.43
CA ILE A 128 -13.11 1.34 13.80
C ILE A 128 -13.17 0.97 15.29
N SER A 129 -12.79 -0.27 15.61
CA SER A 129 -12.83 -0.76 16.99
C SER A 129 -11.79 -1.86 17.21
N ASN A 130 -11.47 -2.13 18.47
CA ASN A 130 -10.61 -3.25 18.84
C ASN A 130 -11.45 -4.51 19.03
N ARG A 131 -10.99 -5.66 18.49
CA ARG A 131 -11.66 -6.96 18.61
C ARG A 131 -10.65 -8.08 18.79
N THR A 132 -10.93 -9.02 19.67
CA THR A 132 -10.12 -10.24 19.75
C THR A 132 -10.51 -11.17 18.59
N MET A 133 -9.51 -11.54 17.79
CA MET A 133 -9.67 -12.42 16.62
C MET A 133 -8.47 -13.36 16.53
N ALA A 134 -8.60 -14.43 15.73
CA ALA A 134 -7.55 -15.43 15.58
C ALA A 134 -7.42 -15.86 14.11
N PRO A 135 -6.86 -14.98 13.23
CA PRO A 135 -6.77 -15.27 11.79
C PRO A 135 -6.04 -16.57 11.46
N ASP A 136 -4.96 -16.86 12.19
CA ASP A 136 -4.15 -18.07 11.99
C ASP A 136 -4.28 -19.05 13.16
N GLY A 137 -5.23 -18.79 14.06
CA GLY A 137 -5.43 -19.58 15.26
C GLY A 137 -4.92 -18.93 16.54
N VAL A 138 -4.00 -17.97 16.45
CA VAL A 138 -3.47 -17.23 17.62
C VAL A 138 -4.41 -16.05 17.92
N GLU A 139 -4.90 -15.96 19.16
CA GLU A 139 -5.79 -14.88 19.59
C GLU A 139 -5.02 -13.58 19.80
N LEU A 140 -5.44 -12.51 19.10
CA LEU A 140 -4.85 -11.19 19.17
C LEU A 140 -5.92 -10.12 19.26
N GLY A 141 -5.58 -8.99 19.89
CA GLY A 141 -6.40 -7.79 19.80
C GLY A 141 -6.13 -7.09 18.50
N LEU A 142 -7.10 -7.10 17.57
CA LEU A 142 -6.95 -6.47 16.26
C LEU A 142 -7.77 -5.19 16.18
N LEU A 143 -7.24 -4.20 15.45
CA LEU A 143 -7.97 -3.01 15.07
C LEU A 143 -8.74 -3.33 13.79
N VAL A 144 -10.05 -3.18 13.80
CA VAL A 144 -10.88 -3.66 12.70
C VAL A 144 -11.94 -2.62 12.30
N VAL A 145 -12.32 -2.67 11.04
CA VAL A 145 -13.45 -1.90 10.51
C VAL A 145 -14.68 -2.81 10.51
N ASN A 146 -15.75 -2.35 11.17
CA ASN A 146 -17.04 -3.07 11.25
C ASN A 146 -16.89 -4.52 11.74
N GLY A 147 -15.90 -4.76 12.64
CA GLY A 147 -15.65 -6.07 13.21
C GLY A 147 -15.09 -7.11 12.25
N GLN A 148 -14.50 -6.71 11.14
CA GLN A 148 -14.07 -7.59 10.04
C GLN A 148 -12.56 -7.51 9.82
N PHE A 149 -11.92 -8.66 9.57
CA PHE A 149 -10.51 -8.77 9.15
C PHE A 149 -10.36 -9.86 8.07
N PRO A 150 -9.66 -9.63 6.96
CA PRO A 150 -9.25 -8.30 6.49
C PRO A 150 -10.46 -7.37 6.35
N GLY A 151 -10.22 -6.06 6.31
CA GLY A 151 -11.28 -5.08 6.34
C GLY A 151 -12.20 -5.09 5.12
N PRO A 152 -13.34 -4.38 5.17
CA PRO A 152 -14.34 -4.46 4.12
C PRO A 152 -13.83 -3.97 2.76
N LEU A 153 -14.32 -4.62 1.72
CA LEU A 153 -14.03 -4.25 0.33
C LEU A 153 -14.74 -2.95 -0.03
N ILE A 154 -14.02 -2.01 -0.65
CA ILE A 154 -14.61 -0.90 -1.39
C ILE A 154 -14.70 -1.31 -2.86
N GLU A 155 -15.88 -1.17 -3.44
CA GLU A 155 -16.10 -1.37 -4.88
C GLU A 155 -16.71 -0.11 -5.48
N ALA A 156 -16.19 0.30 -6.61
CA ALA A 156 -16.74 1.41 -7.37
C ALA A 156 -16.50 1.15 -8.85
N ASN A 157 -17.14 1.92 -9.69
CA ASN A 157 -16.99 1.79 -11.13
C ASN A 157 -16.28 3.02 -11.69
N TRP A 158 -15.32 2.76 -12.56
CA TRP A 158 -14.79 3.82 -13.42
C TRP A 158 -15.86 4.28 -14.40
N VAL A 159 -16.74 3.35 -14.86
CA VAL A 159 -17.93 3.66 -15.67
C VAL A 159 -19.12 2.88 -15.12
N SER A 160 -20.14 3.54 -14.61
CA SER A 160 -21.39 2.89 -14.19
C SER A 160 -22.40 2.81 -15.33
N LYS A 161 -23.13 1.69 -15.36
CA LYS A 161 -24.24 1.49 -16.29
C LYS A 161 -25.43 2.36 -15.87
N ILE A 162 -25.79 3.29 -16.72
CA ILE A 162 -27.02 4.08 -16.51
C ILE A 162 -28.22 3.25 -16.98
N LEU A 163 -29.03 2.83 -16.03
CA LEU A 163 -30.32 2.19 -16.35
C LEU A 163 -31.28 3.27 -16.86
N SER A 164 -31.17 3.59 -18.17
CA SER A 164 -32.11 4.47 -18.83
C SER A 164 -33.05 3.66 -19.71
N VAL A 165 -34.34 3.85 -19.52
CA VAL A 165 -35.40 3.16 -20.24
C VAL A 165 -35.60 3.69 -21.66
N HIS A 166 -34.89 4.75 -22.05
CA HIS A 166 -34.95 5.30 -23.41
C HIS A 166 -33.55 5.50 -24.03
N ILE A 167 -33.30 4.66 -24.97
CA ILE A 167 -31.99 4.32 -25.54
C ILE A 167 -31.70 5.19 -26.78
N THR A 168 -31.39 6.44 -26.63
CA THR A 168 -30.81 7.12 -27.80
C THR A 168 -29.59 7.96 -27.49
N SER A 169 -29.22 8.10 -26.26
CA SER A 169 -27.96 8.79 -25.95
C SER A 169 -27.47 8.43 -24.55
N CYS A 170 -26.41 7.66 -24.44
CA CYS A 170 -25.50 7.78 -23.30
C CYS A 170 -24.88 9.17 -23.42
N LEU A 171 -25.63 10.18 -23.04
CA LEU A 171 -25.10 11.53 -22.98
C LEU A 171 -24.24 11.63 -21.73
N THR A 172 -23.05 11.52 -22.02
CA THR A 172 -21.84 11.54 -21.24
C THR A 172 -21.55 12.83 -20.58
N ILE A 173 -21.17 12.77 -19.39
CA ILE A 173 -20.24 13.75 -18.86
C ILE A 173 -19.49 13.11 -17.68
N SER A 174 -18.31 13.27 -17.71
CA SER A 174 -17.14 12.67 -17.07
C SER A 174 -17.04 12.52 -15.55
N UNK A 175 -16.47 11.20 -14.92
CA UNK A 175 -15.98 11.05 -13.85
C UNK A 175 -16.34 9.95 -13.18
N GLY A 176 -15.73 9.09 -13.06
CA GLY A 176 -15.89 7.91 -12.20
C GLY A 176 -16.91 8.05 -11.08
N ASP A 177 -17.25 6.96 -10.45
CA ASP A 177 -18.06 7.03 -9.23
C ASP A 177 -17.35 7.89 -8.18
N TRP A 178 -18.11 8.66 -7.43
CA TRP A 178 -17.63 9.21 -6.17
C TRP A 178 -17.65 8.10 -5.12
N ILE A 179 -16.64 8.09 -4.27
CA ILE A 179 -16.54 7.20 -3.12
C ILE A 179 -16.61 8.09 -1.88
N GLU A 180 -17.53 7.77 -0.99
CA GLU A 180 -17.72 8.51 0.26
C GLU A 180 -17.67 7.53 1.42
N VAL A 181 -16.69 7.71 2.31
CA VAL A 181 -16.46 6.80 3.43
C VAL A 181 -16.53 7.60 4.73
N LYS A 182 -17.59 7.38 5.48
CA LYS A 182 -17.77 7.98 6.81
C LYS A 182 -17.16 7.06 7.85
N ILE A 183 -16.14 7.52 8.55
CA ILE A 183 -15.40 6.72 9.53
C ILE A 183 -15.65 7.27 10.93
N THR A 184 -16.11 6.43 11.86
CA THR A 184 -16.20 6.72 13.28
C THR A 184 -15.07 6.00 14.02
N ASN A 185 -14.26 6.76 14.74
CA ASN A 185 -13.12 6.22 15.50
C ASN A 185 -13.57 5.83 16.90
N ASN A 186 -13.74 4.53 17.17
CA ASN A 186 -14.05 4.00 18.50
C ASN A 186 -12.80 3.43 19.20
N LEU A 187 -11.59 3.84 18.78
CA LEU A 187 -10.35 3.53 19.49
C LEU A 187 -10.13 4.53 20.62
N ASN A 188 -9.09 4.29 21.43
CA ASN A 188 -8.65 5.21 22.48
C ASN A 188 -7.51 6.12 22.01
N GLU A 189 -7.21 6.10 20.71
CA GLU A 189 -6.11 6.84 20.08
C GLU A 189 -6.56 7.46 18.76
N GLY A 190 -5.74 8.29 18.17
CA GLY A 190 -6.01 8.87 16.86
C GLY A 190 -5.98 7.83 15.75
N THR A 191 -6.57 8.16 14.61
CA THR A 191 -6.46 7.35 13.40
C THR A 191 -6.66 8.23 12.17
N ALA A 192 -6.28 7.73 11.00
CA ALA A 192 -6.58 8.34 9.70
C ALA A 192 -6.56 7.24 8.66
N MET A 193 -7.29 7.41 7.55
CA MET A 193 -7.40 6.34 6.57
C MET A 193 -6.96 6.81 5.19
N HIS A 194 -5.99 6.12 4.61
CA HIS A 194 -5.42 6.41 3.30
C HIS A 194 -5.98 5.46 2.23
N TRP A 195 -6.12 5.98 1.02
CA TRP A 195 -6.66 5.31 -0.16
C TRP A 195 -5.51 5.10 -1.14
N HIS A 196 -4.76 4.03 -0.93
CA HIS A 196 -3.48 3.78 -1.58
C HIS A 196 -3.61 3.81 -3.12
N GLY A 197 -2.76 4.60 -3.77
CA GLY A 197 -2.68 4.68 -5.23
C GLY A 197 -3.72 5.57 -5.90
N PHE A 198 -4.66 6.16 -5.16
CA PHE A 198 -5.61 7.11 -5.72
C PHE A 198 -4.93 8.46 -5.97
N LEU A 199 -5.27 9.09 -7.09
CA LEU A 199 -4.68 10.39 -7.43
C LEU A 199 -5.18 11.50 -6.53
N GLN A 200 -6.40 11.41 -6.00
CA GLN A 200 -7.00 12.46 -5.18
C GLN A 200 -7.02 13.82 -5.90
N LYS A 201 -7.21 13.84 -7.23
CA LYS A 201 -7.23 15.10 -7.99
C LYS A 201 -8.37 15.98 -7.54
N GLY A 202 -8.04 17.19 -7.12
CA GLY A 202 -9.00 18.12 -6.57
C GLY A 202 -9.46 17.79 -5.15
N THR A 203 -8.94 16.72 -4.55
CA THR A 203 -9.33 16.28 -3.21
C THR A 203 -8.13 15.95 -2.31
N PRO A 204 -7.03 16.72 -2.32
CA PRO A 204 -5.85 16.36 -1.52
C PRO A 204 -6.09 16.31 -0.02
N TRP A 205 -7.10 17.03 0.47
CA TRP A 205 -7.49 16.98 1.89
C TRP A 205 -7.97 15.61 2.34
N TYR A 206 -8.38 14.74 1.39
CA TYR A 206 -8.94 13.43 1.70
C TYR A 206 -7.95 12.29 1.47
N ASP A 207 -6.66 12.63 1.30
CA ASP A 207 -5.61 11.63 1.12
C ASP A 207 -5.42 10.74 2.36
N GLY A 208 -5.71 11.27 3.55
CA GLY A 208 -5.76 10.45 4.76
C GLY A 208 -4.46 10.35 5.54
N THR A 209 -3.53 11.29 5.35
CA THR A 209 -2.22 11.27 6.00
C THR A 209 -2.19 12.27 7.16
N PRO A 210 -2.10 11.78 8.42
CA PRO A 210 -2.13 12.68 9.59
C PRO A 210 -0.86 13.52 9.67
N GLY A 211 -1.01 14.82 9.95
CA GLY A 211 0.10 15.78 9.99
C GLY A 211 0.54 16.25 8.60
N ILE A 212 -0.03 15.71 7.52
CA ILE A 212 0.25 16.17 6.16
C ILE A 212 -1.02 16.71 5.51
N SER A 213 -2.01 15.86 5.21
CA SER A 213 -3.25 16.28 4.57
C SER A 213 -4.35 16.61 5.57
N GLN A 214 -4.25 16.10 6.81
CA GLN A 214 -5.31 16.25 7.80
C GLN A 214 -4.77 16.13 9.23
N CYS A 215 -5.58 16.59 10.21
CA CYS A 215 -5.39 16.20 11.60
C CYS A 215 -5.98 14.79 11.82
N PRO A 216 -5.49 14.04 12.81
CA PRO A 216 -6.06 12.71 13.10
C PRO A 216 -7.54 12.78 13.50
N ILE A 217 -8.27 11.71 13.25
CA ILE A 217 -9.63 11.53 13.77
C ILE A 217 -9.51 11.17 15.25
N ALA A 218 -9.91 12.06 16.14
CA ALA A 218 -9.80 11.86 17.58
C ALA A 218 -10.76 10.74 18.06
N PRO A 219 -10.49 10.12 19.20
CA PRO A 219 -11.40 9.12 19.80
C PRO A 219 -12.83 9.63 19.91
N GLY A 220 -13.79 8.80 19.51
CA GLY A 220 -15.23 9.10 19.53
C GLY A 220 -15.68 10.06 18.43
N LYS A 221 -14.81 10.44 17.51
CA LYS A 221 -15.12 11.42 16.46
C LYS A 221 -15.25 10.74 15.11
N THR A 222 -15.79 11.51 14.15
CA THR A 222 -16.12 11.02 12.81
C THR A 222 -15.52 11.92 11.75
N PHE A 223 -14.99 11.31 10.68
CA PHE A 223 -14.52 12.01 9.49
C PHE A 223 -15.16 11.36 8.26
N THR A 224 -15.56 12.17 7.28
CA THR A 224 -16.08 11.67 6.01
C THR A 224 -15.12 11.99 4.89
N TYR A 225 -14.52 10.95 4.34
CA TYR A 225 -13.66 11.04 3.15
C TYR A 225 -14.52 11.07 1.91
N ARG A 226 -14.10 11.85 0.89
CA ARG A 226 -14.82 11.90 -0.37
C ARG A 226 -13.88 12.15 -1.53
N PHE A 227 -13.80 11.18 -2.45
CA PHE A 227 -12.86 11.20 -3.58
C PHE A 227 -13.44 10.42 -4.75
N ARG A 228 -12.76 10.47 -5.89
CA ARG A 228 -13.28 9.90 -7.14
C ARG A 228 -12.52 8.66 -7.58
N ALA A 229 -13.23 7.75 -8.24
CA ALA A 229 -12.66 6.59 -8.92
C ALA A 229 -12.13 7.03 -10.29
N GLU A 230 -10.99 7.71 -10.29
CA GLU A 230 -10.40 8.30 -11.51
C GLU A 230 -9.61 7.27 -12.32
N LEU A 231 -9.04 6.28 -11.64
CA LEU A 231 -8.32 5.16 -12.23
C LEU A 231 -9.15 3.89 -12.06
N TYR A 232 -8.78 2.81 -12.74
CA TYR A 232 -9.43 1.52 -12.58
C TYR A 232 -8.38 0.42 -12.39
N GLY A 233 -8.80 -0.64 -11.68
CA GLY A 233 -7.93 -1.75 -11.31
C GLY A 233 -8.05 -2.06 -9.83
N THR A 234 -6.95 -2.51 -9.27
CA THR A 234 -6.88 -3.03 -7.90
C THR A 234 -6.05 -2.12 -7.01
N SER A 235 -6.57 -1.86 -5.80
CA SER A 235 -5.84 -1.15 -4.78
C SER A 235 -6.28 -1.62 -3.39
N TRP A 236 -5.98 -0.83 -2.37
CA TRP A 236 -6.30 -1.14 -0.99
C TRP A 236 -6.40 0.16 -0.18
N TRP A 237 -7.01 0.07 0.99
CA TRP A 237 -7.07 1.15 1.97
C TRP A 237 -6.38 0.68 3.24
N HIS A 238 -5.79 1.62 3.96
CA HIS A 238 -5.15 1.30 5.23
C HIS A 238 -5.07 2.52 6.15
N SER A 239 -4.95 2.26 7.44
CA SER A 239 -4.63 3.35 8.38
C SER A 239 -3.25 3.91 8.05
N HIS A 240 -3.13 5.23 8.12
CA HIS A 240 -1.85 5.92 7.95
C HIS A 240 -1.40 6.58 9.27
N TRP A 241 -1.93 6.10 10.39
CA TRP A 241 -1.50 6.51 11.72
C TRP A 241 -0.47 5.48 12.21
N SER A 242 0.83 5.89 12.27
CA SER A 242 1.88 4.98 12.72
C SER A 242 1.77 3.65 11.96
N ALA A 243 1.98 2.51 12.64
CA ALA A 243 1.88 1.20 12.02
C ALA A 243 0.52 0.50 12.28
N GLN A 244 -0.56 1.26 12.52
CA GLN A 244 -1.87 0.68 12.82
C GLN A 244 -2.36 -0.33 11.77
N TYR A 245 -1.97 -0.14 10.49
CA TYR A 245 -2.49 -0.99 9.42
C TYR A 245 -2.08 -2.46 9.59
N LEU A 246 -0.89 -2.71 10.11
CA LEU A 246 -0.42 -4.09 10.30
C LEU A 246 -1.17 -4.80 11.44
N ASN A 247 -1.88 -4.05 12.28
CA ASN A 247 -2.71 -4.61 13.35
C ASN A 247 -4.16 -4.84 12.90
N GLY A 248 -4.43 -4.75 11.57
CA GLY A 248 -5.71 -5.12 10.99
C GLY A 248 -6.46 -4.03 10.22
N LEU A 249 -6.02 -2.76 10.28
CA LEU A 249 -6.71 -1.66 9.59
C LEU A 249 -6.26 -1.56 8.13
N ALA A 250 -6.59 -2.60 7.36
CA ALA A 250 -6.32 -2.66 5.91
C ALA A 250 -7.39 -3.50 5.22
N GLY A 251 -7.73 -3.13 3.99
CA GLY A 251 -8.68 -3.89 3.19
C GLY A 251 -8.63 -3.50 1.71
N PRO A 252 -9.25 -4.28 0.83
CA PRO A 252 -9.11 -4.09 -0.60
C PRO A 252 -10.02 -3.00 -1.16
N ILE A 253 -9.57 -2.44 -2.32
CA ILE A 253 -10.38 -1.55 -3.16
C ILE A 253 -10.34 -2.08 -4.58
N ILE A 254 -11.50 -2.19 -5.23
CA ILE A 254 -11.59 -2.56 -6.64
C ILE A 254 -12.39 -1.48 -7.38
N ILE A 255 -11.76 -0.88 -8.39
CA ILE A 255 -12.43 0.03 -9.30
C ILE A 255 -12.63 -0.71 -10.62
N HIS A 256 -13.87 -1.06 -10.90
CA HIS A 256 -14.19 -1.82 -12.10
C HIS A 256 -14.00 -0.96 -13.35
N GLY A 257 -13.28 -1.49 -14.32
CA GLY A 257 -12.97 -0.83 -15.58
C GLY A 257 -12.42 -1.84 -16.59
N PRO A 258 -11.90 -1.37 -17.72
CA PRO A 258 -11.34 -2.27 -18.72
C PRO A 258 -10.15 -3.07 -18.19
N VAL A 259 -10.09 -4.34 -18.55
CA VAL A 259 -8.93 -5.21 -18.25
C VAL A 259 -8.17 -5.46 -19.55
N ALA A 260 -6.86 -5.56 -19.47
CA ALA A 260 -6.01 -5.60 -20.67
C ALA A 260 -6.16 -6.90 -21.48
N ASP A 261 -6.82 -7.94 -20.93
CA ASP A 261 -7.15 -9.17 -21.66
C ASP A 261 -8.48 -9.73 -21.14
N ALA A 262 -9.07 -10.64 -21.93
CA ALA A 262 -10.37 -11.24 -21.60
C ALA A 262 -10.28 -12.26 -20.47
N TYR A 263 -11.26 -12.25 -19.60
CA TYR A 263 -11.43 -13.23 -18.52
C TYR A 263 -12.90 -13.64 -18.43
N ASP A 264 -13.15 -14.77 -17.78
CA ASP A 264 -14.52 -15.29 -17.58
C ASP A 264 -15.04 -15.00 -16.17
N VAL A 265 -14.16 -15.08 -15.17
CA VAL A 265 -14.54 -15.01 -13.75
C VAL A 265 -13.54 -14.09 -13.04
N ASP A 266 -14.05 -13.11 -12.30
CA ASP A 266 -13.22 -12.31 -11.37
C ASP A 266 -13.30 -12.96 -9.99
N LEU A 267 -12.18 -13.47 -9.50
CA LEU A 267 -12.12 -14.11 -8.18
C LEU A 267 -11.96 -13.08 -7.05
N GLY A 268 -11.78 -11.82 -7.40
CA GLY A 268 -11.64 -10.76 -6.43
C GLY A 268 -10.24 -10.63 -5.86
N PRO A 269 -10.10 -9.92 -4.74
CA PRO A 269 -8.78 -9.61 -4.18
C PRO A 269 -8.15 -10.82 -3.50
N VAL A 270 -6.82 -10.90 -3.64
CA VAL A 270 -5.97 -11.84 -2.93
C VAL A 270 -5.03 -10.97 -2.07
N MET A 271 -5.42 -10.79 -0.82
CA MET A 271 -4.69 -9.95 0.15
C MET A 271 -3.58 -10.78 0.77
N LEU A 272 -2.34 -10.29 0.68
CA LEU A 272 -1.12 -11.00 1.05
C LEU A 272 -0.39 -10.19 2.11
N THR A 273 -0.04 -10.82 3.26
CA THR A 273 0.64 -10.09 4.34
C THR A 273 1.53 -11.01 5.17
N ASP A 274 2.63 -10.47 5.69
CA ASP A 274 3.32 -11.02 6.85
C ASP A 274 2.42 -10.84 8.09
N TRP A 275 2.67 -11.59 9.17
CA TRP A 275 1.76 -11.57 10.30
C TRP A 275 2.52 -11.69 11.63
N PHE A 276 2.20 -10.79 12.56
CA PHE A 276 2.90 -10.65 13.83
C PHE A 276 1.96 -11.01 14.99
N HIS A 277 2.48 -11.73 15.99
CA HIS A 277 1.73 -12.09 17.18
C HIS A 277 1.95 -11.08 18.32
N ALA A 278 2.03 -9.80 17.95
CA ALA A 278 2.12 -8.68 18.88
C ALA A 278 1.35 -7.49 18.31
N ASP A 279 0.92 -6.59 19.17
CA ASP A 279 0.27 -5.37 18.70
C ASP A 279 1.29 -4.41 18.07
N TYR A 280 0.79 -3.55 17.18
CA TYR A 280 1.66 -2.67 16.38
C TYR A 280 2.52 -1.74 17.27
N TYR A 281 1.96 -1.26 18.38
CA TYR A 281 2.67 -0.31 19.25
C TYR A 281 3.91 -0.98 19.88
N THR A 282 3.72 -2.21 20.38
CA THR A 282 4.84 -3.03 20.91
C THR A 282 5.92 -3.23 19.82
N LEU A 283 5.50 -3.50 18.58
CA LEU A 283 6.44 -3.71 17.47
C LEU A 283 7.20 -2.42 17.13
N VAL A 284 6.49 -1.29 17.10
CA VAL A 284 7.11 0.03 16.85
C VAL A 284 8.09 0.38 17.98
N GLU A 285 7.73 0.10 19.27
CA GLU A 285 8.68 0.33 20.36
C GLU A 285 9.99 -0.44 20.17
N GLN A 286 9.92 -1.67 19.65
CA GLN A 286 11.12 -2.51 19.44
C GLN A 286 12.12 -1.86 18.49
N VAL A 287 11.65 -1.13 17.45
CA VAL A 287 12.57 -0.54 16.48
C VAL A 287 13.23 0.74 16.99
N PHE A 288 12.75 1.32 18.09
CA PHE A 288 13.36 2.53 18.65
C PHE A 288 14.27 2.28 19.83
N VAL A 289 14.08 1.17 20.55
CA VAL A 289 14.85 0.92 21.78
C VAL A 289 16.10 0.10 21.43
N ALA A 290 17.26 0.74 21.54
CA ALA A 290 18.54 0.04 21.38
C ALA A 290 18.63 -1.07 22.42
N SER A 291 18.77 -2.31 21.97
CA SER A 291 18.99 -3.40 22.90
C SER A 291 20.38 -3.31 23.50
N GLU A 292 20.51 -3.66 24.77
CA GLU A 292 21.82 -3.73 25.45
C GLU A 292 22.78 -4.74 24.77
N PHE A 293 22.26 -5.52 23.82
CA PHE A 293 22.96 -6.68 23.27
C PHE A 293 23.33 -6.57 21.79
N GLY A 294 23.16 -5.41 21.15
CA GLY A 294 23.61 -5.25 19.78
C GLY A 294 22.67 -4.45 18.88
N PRO A 295 22.86 -4.55 17.57
CA PRO A 295 22.05 -3.76 16.63
C PRO A 295 20.58 -4.13 16.71
N ILE A 296 19.73 -3.13 16.51
CA ILE A 296 18.29 -3.33 16.41
C ILE A 296 18.02 -4.12 15.12
N PHE A 297 17.26 -5.18 15.25
CA PHE A 297 16.70 -5.88 14.09
C PHE A 297 15.20 -5.53 14.02
N PRO A 298 14.67 -5.33 12.83
CA PRO A 298 13.23 -5.17 12.67
C PRO A 298 12.48 -6.34 13.31
N PRO A 299 11.23 -6.13 13.73
CA PRO A 299 10.42 -7.24 14.25
C PRO A 299 10.30 -8.37 13.24
N MET A 300 10.39 -9.59 13.71
CA MET A 300 10.31 -10.78 12.86
C MET A 300 8.86 -11.28 12.79
N ALA A 301 8.35 -11.47 11.57
CA ALA A 301 7.01 -12.01 11.38
C ALA A 301 6.94 -13.45 11.93
N ASN A 302 5.81 -13.77 12.56
CA ASN A 302 5.57 -15.11 13.11
C ASN A 302 4.88 -16.02 12.09
N ASN A 303 4.17 -15.43 11.12
CA ASN A 303 3.40 -16.16 10.12
C ASN A 303 3.20 -15.28 8.88
N MET A 304 2.49 -15.80 7.90
CA MET A 304 2.03 -15.10 6.70
C MET A 304 0.57 -15.45 6.47
N LEU A 305 -0.21 -14.55 5.86
CA LEU A 305 -1.64 -14.80 5.62
C LEU A 305 -2.02 -14.52 4.17
N ILE A 306 -2.88 -15.37 3.60
CA ILE A 306 -3.62 -15.09 2.36
C ILE A 306 -5.09 -14.86 2.74
N ASN A 307 -5.62 -13.70 2.39
CA ASN A 307 -7.00 -13.32 2.73
C ASN A 307 -7.31 -13.54 4.22
N GLY A 308 -6.35 -13.17 5.08
CA GLY A 308 -6.50 -13.21 6.53
C GLY A 308 -6.46 -14.61 7.13
N LYS A 309 -5.92 -15.61 6.42
CA LYS A 309 -5.89 -17.00 6.91
C LYS A 309 -4.56 -17.69 6.64
N ASN A 310 -4.15 -18.48 7.59
CA ASN A 310 -3.13 -19.53 7.47
C ASN A 310 -3.24 -20.43 8.70
N ASN A 311 -2.49 -21.51 8.73
CA ASN A 311 -2.33 -22.33 9.92
C ASN A 311 -1.06 -21.88 10.67
N TYR A 312 -1.11 -21.97 11.98
CA TYR A 312 0.06 -21.75 12.82
C TYR A 312 0.25 -22.96 13.75
N ASN A 313 1.52 -23.30 14.01
CA ASN A 313 1.81 -24.40 14.94
C ASN A 313 1.75 -23.87 16.38
N CYS A 314 0.69 -24.18 17.08
CA CYS A 314 0.45 -23.68 18.44
C CYS A 314 1.52 -24.05 19.46
N THR A 315 2.42 -25.00 19.13
CA THR A 315 3.54 -25.30 20.04
C THR A 315 4.63 -24.21 20.02
N ASN A 316 4.55 -23.26 19.06
CA ASN A 316 5.53 -22.20 18.92
C ASN A 316 5.13 -20.90 19.63
N THR A 317 4.04 -20.90 20.38
CA THR A 317 3.56 -19.70 21.08
C THR A 317 3.04 -20.05 22.48
N ASN A 318 3.09 -19.06 23.38
CA ASN A 318 2.46 -19.14 24.69
C ASN A 318 1.11 -18.41 24.72
N LEU A 319 0.70 -17.82 23.60
CA LEU A 319 -0.61 -17.16 23.48
C LEU A 319 -1.73 -18.20 23.33
N THR A 320 -2.97 -17.79 23.57
CA THR A 320 -4.13 -18.63 23.28
C THR A 320 -4.12 -18.96 21.78
N CYS A 321 -4.16 -20.26 21.46
CA CYS A 321 -4.01 -20.70 20.08
C CYS A 321 -4.88 -21.91 19.77
N THR A 322 -5.55 -21.89 18.63
CA THR A 322 -6.34 -23.00 18.08
C THR A 322 -5.61 -23.62 16.91
N GLN A 323 -5.22 -24.88 17.05
CA GLN A 323 -4.50 -25.61 16.00
C GLN A 323 -5.41 -25.83 14.77
N ASN A 324 -4.85 -25.74 13.57
CA ASN A 324 -5.54 -25.96 12.29
C ASN A 324 -6.66 -24.95 12.05
N ALA A 325 -6.33 -23.66 12.15
CA ALA A 325 -7.28 -22.56 11.93
C ALA A 325 -7.84 -22.52 10.49
N GLY A 326 -7.11 -23.16 9.55
CA GLY A 326 -7.55 -23.27 8.16
C GLY A 326 -6.83 -22.31 7.24
N VAL A 327 -7.01 -22.54 5.96
CA VAL A 327 -6.40 -21.72 4.89
C VAL A 327 -7.51 -21.10 4.02
N ALA A 328 -7.17 -20.03 3.30
CA ALA A 328 -8.10 -19.44 2.35
C ALA A 328 -8.41 -20.43 1.22
N GLN A 329 -9.61 -20.33 0.64
CA GLN A 329 -10.05 -21.23 -0.41
C GLN A 329 -10.63 -20.45 -1.58
N PHE A 330 -10.33 -20.91 -2.79
CA PHE A 330 -10.78 -20.32 -4.04
C PHE A 330 -11.43 -21.38 -4.91
N ARG A 331 -12.17 -20.95 -5.94
CA ARG A 331 -12.82 -21.86 -6.89
C ARG A 331 -12.41 -21.57 -8.32
N PHE A 332 -11.89 -22.59 -9.01
CA PHE A 332 -11.68 -22.54 -10.46
C PHE A 332 -12.81 -23.29 -11.18
N GLN A 333 -13.03 -22.92 -12.42
CA GLN A 333 -13.94 -23.60 -13.34
C GLN A 333 -13.13 -24.08 -14.55
N SER A 334 -13.21 -25.35 -14.86
CA SER A 334 -12.42 -25.96 -15.92
C SER A 334 -12.59 -25.22 -17.26
N GLY A 335 -11.49 -24.89 -17.91
CA GLY A 335 -11.46 -24.22 -19.19
C GLY A 335 -11.79 -22.72 -19.14
N LYS A 336 -11.95 -22.15 -17.94
CA LYS A 336 -12.25 -20.72 -17.78
C LYS A 336 -11.01 -19.92 -17.39
N LYS A 337 -11.01 -18.65 -17.74
CA LYS A 337 -9.97 -17.68 -17.38
C LYS A 337 -10.41 -16.91 -16.14
N HIS A 338 -9.60 -16.95 -15.11
CA HIS A 338 -9.89 -16.36 -13.81
C HIS A 338 -8.98 -15.17 -13.56
N LEU A 339 -9.58 -14.00 -13.29
CA LEU A 339 -8.87 -12.79 -12.87
C LEU A 339 -8.68 -12.84 -11.36
N LEU A 340 -7.44 -12.70 -10.91
CA LEU A 340 -7.07 -12.59 -9.48
C LEU A 340 -6.37 -11.26 -9.28
N ARG A 341 -6.63 -10.61 -8.15
CA ARG A 341 -6.19 -9.25 -7.85
C ARG A 341 -5.26 -9.27 -6.64
N LEU A 342 -3.97 -9.40 -6.89
CA LEU A 342 -2.96 -9.56 -5.84
C LEU A 342 -2.65 -8.23 -5.19
N VAL A 343 -2.65 -8.18 -3.86
CA VAL A 343 -2.34 -6.98 -3.06
C VAL A 343 -1.36 -7.36 -1.96
N ASN A 344 -0.16 -6.77 -1.97
CA ASN A 344 0.77 -6.92 -0.85
C ASN A 344 0.54 -5.79 0.15
N HIS A 345 -0.07 -6.15 1.32
CA HIS A 345 -0.29 -5.22 2.42
C HIS A 345 0.52 -5.58 3.68
N ALA A 346 1.67 -6.19 3.46
CA ALA A 346 2.58 -6.60 4.53
C ALA A 346 3.18 -5.38 5.27
N ALA A 347 3.73 -5.61 6.45
CA ALA A 347 4.54 -4.60 7.15
C ALA A 347 5.91 -4.43 6.48
N GLU A 348 6.49 -5.54 6.00
CA GLU A 348 7.87 -5.53 5.50
C GLU A 348 8.10 -6.46 4.31
N ALA A 349 7.36 -7.57 4.21
CA ALA A 349 7.73 -8.68 3.34
C ALA A 349 7.64 -8.34 1.85
N VAL A 350 8.71 -8.62 1.11
CA VAL A 350 8.64 -8.79 -0.34
C VAL A 350 8.09 -10.20 -0.60
N ILE A 351 6.96 -10.25 -1.27
CA ILE A 351 6.18 -11.48 -1.45
C ILE A 351 6.40 -12.05 -2.84
N PHE A 352 6.60 -13.36 -2.89
CA PHE A 352 6.68 -14.15 -4.12
C PHE A 352 5.41 -15.00 -4.20
N PHE A 353 4.64 -14.79 -5.26
CA PHE A 353 3.33 -15.42 -5.45
C PHE A 353 3.33 -16.36 -6.64
N SER A 354 2.76 -17.56 -6.47
CA SER A 354 2.64 -18.55 -7.53
C SER A 354 1.41 -19.45 -7.33
N ILE A 355 1.05 -20.17 -8.37
CA ILE A 355 0.04 -21.24 -8.31
C ILE A 355 0.63 -22.51 -8.93
N ASP A 356 0.61 -23.61 -8.17
CA ASP A 356 1.24 -24.86 -8.59
C ASP A 356 0.73 -25.32 -9.94
N GLY A 357 1.65 -25.43 -10.91
CA GLY A 357 1.36 -25.93 -12.24
C GLY A 357 0.81 -24.89 -13.23
N TYR A 358 0.73 -23.61 -12.86
CA TYR A 358 0.14 -22.58 -13.71
C TYR A 358 1.10 -21.44 -14.01
N GLN A 359 1.02 -20.96 -15.24
CA GLN A 359 1.60 -19.67 -15.59
C GLN A 359 0.59 -18.55 -15.29
N LEU A 360 1.10 -17.42 -14.87
CA LEU A 360 0.34 -16.24 -14.47
C LEU A 360 0.46 -15.20 -15.58
N LYS A 361 -0.67 -14.80 -16.17
CA LYS A 361 -0.67 -13.75 -17.20
C LYS A 361 -0.92 -12.42 -16.51
N VAL A 362 0.12 -11.59 -16.38
CA VAL A 362 0.01 -10.26 -15.76
C VAL A 362 -0.70 -9.32 -16.74
N VAL A 363 -1.69 -8.56 -16.26
CA VAL A 363 -2.50 -7.63 -17.05
C VAL A 363 -2.51 -6.21 -16.51
N ALA A 364 -2.10 -6.00 -15.25
CA ALA A 364 -1.95 -4.67 -14.67
C ALA A 364 -0.99 -4.71 -13.48
N ASN A 365 -0.32 -3.58 -13.26
CA ASN A 365 0.48 -3.33 -12.05
C ASN A 365 -0.03 -2.04 -11.40
N ASP A 366 -0.40 -2.12 -10.12
CA ASP A 366 -1.07 -1.04 -9.41
C ASP A 366 -2.33 -0.62 -10.21
N PHE A 367 -2.55 0.66 -10.47
CA PHE A 367 -3.64 1.10 -11.34
C PHE A 367 -3.22 1.27 -12.82
N VAL A 368 -2.14 0.60 -13.25
CA VAL A 368 -1.59 0.76 -14.59
C VAL A 368 -1.79 -0.51 -15.41
N PRO A 369 -2.74 -0.53 -16.37
CA PRO A 369 -2.84 -1.66 -17.31
C PRO A 369 -1.55 -1.81 -18.11
N VAL A 370 -1.09 -3.04 -18.29
CA VAL A 370 0.15 -3.34 -19.04
C VAL A 370 -0.14 -4.21 -20.24
N GLU A 371 0.76 -4.22 -21.21
CA GLU A 371 0.73 -5.23 -22.29
C GLU A 371 0.90 -6.59 -21.62
N PRO A 372 -0.05 -7.53 -21.85
CA PRO A 372 -0.04 -8.77 -21.10
C PRO A 372 1.22 -9.61 -21.33
N TYR A 373 1.79 -10.14 -20.24
CA TYR A 373 2.94 -11.04 -20.32
C TYR A 373 2.77 -12.21 -19.34
N TYR A 374 3.49 -13.30 -19.58
CA TYR A 374 3.43 -14.50 -18.74
C TYR A 374 4.65 -14.59 -17.83
N THR A 375 4.42 -15.09 -16.61
CA THR A 375 5.47 -15.40 -15.65
C THR A 375 5.04 -16.60 -14.80
N ASP A 376 6.00 -17.34 -14.25
CA ASP A 376 5.71 -18.41 -13.30
C ASP A 376 5.61 -17.86 -11.87
N LEU A 377 6.10 -16.64 -11.65
CA LEU A 377 6.22 -16.04 -10.31
C LEU A 377 5.99 -14.54 -10.40
N VAL A 378 5.09 -14.01 -9.57
CA VAL A 378 4.90 -12.57 -9.39
C VAL A 378 5.61 -12.14 -8.11
N THR A 379 6.40 -11.08 -8.19
CA THR A 379 7.05 -10.45 -7.04
C THR A 379 6.34 -9.16 -6.69
N LEU A 380 6.04 -8.98 -5.40
CA LEU A 380 5.33 -7.80 -4.91
C LEU A 380 6.05 -7.27 -3.67
N SER A 381 6.55 -6.05 -3.71
CA SER A 381 6.97 -5.36 -2.49
C SER A 381 5.76 -4.72 -1.80
N VAL A 382 5.95 -4.26 -0.57
CA VAL A 382 4.84 -3.69 0.23
C VAL A 382 4.20 -2.53 -0.53
N GLY A 383 2.87 -2.53 -0.59
CA GLY A 383 2.07 -1.53 -1.29
C GLY A 383 1.80 -1.84 -2.75
N GLN A 384 2.52 -2.79 -3.35
CA GLN A 384 2.33 -3.12 -4.76
C GLN A 384 1.12 -4.02 -4.98
N ARG A 385 0.49 -3.86 -6.15
CA ARG A 385 -0.60 -4.72 -6.62
C ARG A 385 -0.27 -5.22 -8.01
N THR A 386 -0.78 -6.41 -8.34
CA THR A 386 -0.66 -6.97 -9.69
C THR A 386 -1.92 -7.77 -10.00
N ASP A 387 -2.58 -7.44 -11.11
CA ASP A 387 -3.72 -8.20 -11.59
C ASP A 387 -3.23 -9.27 -12.56
N ILE A 388 -3.65 -10.53 -12.32
CA ILE A 388 -3.26 -11.66 -13.14
C ILE A 388 -4.49 -12.42 -13.67
N ILE A 389 -4.35 -13.00 -14.85
CA ILE A 389 -5.33 -13.94 -15.39
C ILE A 389 -4.70 -15.32 -15.41
N VAL A 390 -5.45 -16.31 -14.90
CA VAL A 390 -5.03 -17.72 -14.89
C VAL A 390 -6.05 -18.54 -15.66
N GLU A 391 -5.60 -19.28 -16.66
CA GLU A 391 -6.46 -20.20 -17.41
C GLU A 391 -6.50 -21.54 -16.68
N ALA A 392 -7.71 -21.92 -16.25
CA ALA A 392 -7.92 -23.13 -15.44
C ALA A 392 -7.92 -24.37 -16.36
N THR A 393 -6.74 -24.92 -16.62
CA THR A 393 -6.54 -26.05 -17.53
C THR A 393 -6.70 -27.42 -16.86
N GLY A 394 -6.98 -27.44 -15.54
CA GLY A 394 -7.18 -28.68 -14.79
C GLY A 394 -8.55 -29.32 -15.05
N ASN A 395 -8.71 -30.55 -14.56
CA ASN A 395 -9.99 -31.27 -14.60
C ASN A 395 -10.91 -30.79 -13.48
N SER A 396 -12.21 -31.06 -13.62
CA SER A 396 -13.23 -30.59 -12.65
C SER A 396 -13.01 -31.10 -11.22
N THR A 397 -12.25 -32.18 -11.05
CA THR A 397 -11.98 -32.79 -9.72
C THR A 397 -10.63 -32.37 -9.12
N ASP A 398 -9.86 -31.54 -9.84
CA ASP A 398 -8.51 -31.16 -9.40
C ASP A 398 -8.56 -30.16 -8.23
N ALA A 399 -7.47 -30.16 -7.45
CA ALA A 399 -7.23 -29.15 -6.42
C ALA A 399 -5.74 -28.82 -6.43
N VAL A 400 -5.41 -27.53 -6.37
CA VAL A 400 -4.02 -27.05 -6.46
C VAL A 400 -3.74 -26.02 -5.38
N TRP A 401 -2.45 -25.88 -4.99
CA TRP A 401 -2.05 -24.86 -4.03
C TRP A 401 -1.72 -23.53 -4.73
N MET A 402 -2.23 -22.48 -4.17
CA MET A 402 -1.76 -21.11 -4.34
C MET A 402 -0.75 -20.85 -3.22
N ARG A 403 0.39 -20.24 -3.56
CA ARG A 403 1.50 -20.05 -2.63
C ARG A 403 1.91 -18.59 -2.54
N MET A 404 2.21 -18.18 -1.32
CA MET A 404 2.85 -16.93 -0.97
C MET A 404 4.09 -17.27 -0.15
N THR A 405 5.26 -16.76 -0.55
CA THR A 405 6.53 -17.00 0.16
C THR A 405 7.31 -15.70 0.28
N GLU A 406 8.22 -15.65 1.26
CA GLU A 406 9.11 -14.50 1.49
C GLU A 406 10.47 -14.67 0.81
N GLY A 407 10.49 -15.36 -0.28
CA GLY A 407 11.70 -15.62 -1.05
C GLY A 407 11.70 -17.01 -1.62
N PRO A 408 12.54 -17.27 -2.63
CA PRO A 408 12.56 -18.59 -3.25
C PRO A 408 13.01 -19.64 -2.23
N SER A 409 12.13 -20.59 -1.96
CA SER A 409 12.42 -21.66 -1.02
C SER A 409 13.66 -22.46 -1.46
N GLY A 410 14.62 -22.55 -0.57
CA GLY A 410 15.85 -23.33 -0.82
C GLY A 410 17.04 -22.53 -1.32
N LEU A 411 16.90 -21.24 -1.54
CA LEU A 411 18.03 -20.39 -1.97
C LEU A 411 18.22 -19.25 -0.96
N GLY A 412 19.25 -19.36 -0.18
CA GLY A 412 19.60 -18.25 0.70
C GLY A 412 20.25 -18.70 2.01
N PRO A 413 20.71 -17.73 2.77
CA PRO A 413 21.23 -17.98 4.11
C PRO A 413 20.15 -18.60 5.00
N PRO A 414 20.50 -19.06 6.20
CA PRO A 414 19.55 -19.73 7.08
C PRO A 414 18.24 -18.97 7.18
N ARG A 415 17.15 -19.71 7.25
CA ARG A 415 15.78 -19.23 7.29
C ARG A 415 15.63 -17.85 7.94
N GLY A 416 14.93 -16.95 7.28
CA GLY A 416 14.59 -15.65 7.82
C GLY A 416 15.57 -14.50 7.55
N GLN A 417 16.58 -14.69 6.71
CA GLN A 417 17.57 -13.63 6.45
C GLN A 417 17.85 -13.43 4.95
N THR A 418 16.81 -13.14 4.20
CA THR A 418 17.00 -12.89 2.76
C THR A 418 17.28 -11.42 2.43
N GLY A 419 17.14 -10.51 3.38
CA GLY A 419 17.20 -9.08 3.12
C GLY A 419 15.92 -8.54 2.51
N CYS A 420 14.94 -9.41 2.27
CA CYS A 420 13.65 -9.04 1.67
C CYS A 420 12.52 -9.05 2.69
N SER A 421 12.71 -9.72 3.80
CA SER A 421 11.80 -9.80 4.93
C SER A 421 12.47 -10.57 6.05
N LEU A 422 11.97 -10.37 7.25
CA LEU A 422 12.46 -11.08 8.43
C LEU A 422 11.30 -11.86 9.05
N ASN A 423 11.53 -13.15 9.29
CA ASN A 423 10.58 -13.98 10.00
C ASN A 423 11.32 -14.85 11.03
N ASP A 424 10.58 -15.37 11.97
CA ASP A 424 11.15 -16.16 13.07
C ASP A 424 11.51 -17.60 12.67
N GLY A 425 11.34 -17.94 11.39
CA GLY A 425 11.66 -19.26 10.85
C GLY A 425 10.56 -20.30 11.05
N ASN A 426 9.48 -19.95 11.71
CA ASN A 426 8.37 -20.88 11.98
C ASN A 426 7.42 -21.02 10.78
N SER A 427 7.23 -19.96 10.01
CA SER A 427 6.35 -19.99 8.86
C SER A 427 6.87 -19.04 7.77
N VAL A 428 7.42 -19.61 6.73
CA VAL A 428 8.01 -18.87 5.58
C VAL A 428 7.11 -18.94 4.34
N GLU A 429 5.92 -19.52 4.50
CA GLU A 429 4.99 -19.75 3.40
C GLU A 429 3.56 -19.71 3.92
N ALA A 430 2.67 -19.07 3.15
CA ALA A 430 1.23 -19.23 3.33
C ALA A 430 0.65 -19.93 2.12
N LEU A 431 -0.34 -20.79 2.37
CA LEU A 431 -1.01 -21.59 1.35
C LEU A 431 -2.49 -21.23 1.29
N ALA A 432 -3.05 -21.22 0.08
CA ALA A 432 -4.49 -21.19 -0.12
C ALA A 432 -4.88 -22.29 -1.09
N ALA A 433 -6.02 -22.92 -0.85
CA ALA A 433 -6.47 -24.04 -1.67
C ALA A 433 -7.33 -23.52 -2.82
N ILE A 434 -7.04 -23.93 -4.03
CA ILE A 434 -7.89 -23.72 -5.20
C ILE A 434 -8.54 -25.04 -5.54
N TYR A 435 -9.87 -25.09 -5.48
CA TYR A 435 -10.65 -26.29 -5.83
C TYR A 435 -11.41 -26.06 -7.13
N TYR A 436 -11.36 -27.03 -8.00
CA TYR A 436 -12.20 -27.05 -9.19
C TYR A 436 -13.63 -27.41 -8.81
N GLU A 437 -14.55 -27.32 -9.77
CA GLU A 437 -16.00 -27.36 -9.52
C GLU A 437 -16.50 -28.66 -8.82
N ASP A 438 -15.88 -29.82 -9.12
CA ASP A 438 -16.24 -31.11 -8.55
C ASP A 438 -15.20 -31.63 -7.53
N ALA A 439 -14.21 -30.83 -7.17
CA ALA A 439 -13.14 -31.26 -6.26
C ALA A 439 -13.64 -31.50 -4.84
N ASP A 440 -13.08 -32.48 -4.16
CA ASP A 440 -13.39 -32.83 -2.78
C ASP A 440 -12.74 -31.82 -1.82
N THR A 441 -13.51 -30.83 -1.39
CA THR A 441 -13.02 -29.75 -0.50
C THR A 441 -12.70 -30.23 0.92
N SER A 442 -13.04 -31.45 1.28
CA SER A 442 -12.67 -32.00 2.59
C SER A 442 -11.20 -32.44 2.63
N LYS A 443 -10.52 -32.43 1.50
CA LYS A 443 -9.11 -32.84 1.38
C LYS A 443 -8.26 -31.65 0.89
N PRO A 444 -7.09 -31.46 1.46
CA PRO A 444 -6.19 -30.41 0.95
C PRO A 444 -5.65 -30.79 -0.43
N PRO A 445 -5.26 -29.79 -1.25
CA PRO A 445 -4.54 -30.12 -2.48
C PRO A 445 -3.25 -30.89 -2.18
N THR A 446 -2.78 -31.67 -3.16
CA THR A 446 -1.57 -32.49 -3.03
C THR A 446 -0.47 -32.08 -4.03
N THR A 447 -0.66 -30.96 -4.72
CA THR A 447 0.34 -30.46 -5.66
C THR A 447 1.58 -29.98 -4.93
N SER A 448 2.69 -29.90 -5.64
CA SER A 448 3.96 -29.41 -5.11
C SER A 448 4.44 -28.22 -5.91
N ASN A 449 5.24 -27.39 -5.29
CA ASN A 449 5.84 -26.23 -5.93
C ASN A 449 6.65 -26.70 -7.15
N THR A 450 6.29 -26.21 -8.32
CA THR A 450 6.93 -26.59 -9.59
C THR A 450 7.78 -25.45 -10.16
N ILE A 451 7.91 -24.33 -9.45
CA ILE A 451 8.71 -23.21 -9.93
C ILE A 451 10.17 -23.62 -10.00
N ASP A 452 10.73 -23.46 -11.18
CA ASP A 452 12.16 -23.65 -11.38
C ASP A 452 12.84 -22.32 -11.07
N VAL A 453 13.33 -22.19 -9.85
CA VAL A 453 14.00 -20.96 -9.40
C VAL A 453 15.23 -20.62 -10.23
N SER A 454 15.81 -21.61 -10.95
CA SER A 454 16.92 -21.31 -11.87
C SER A 454 16.45 -20.53 -13.11
N ARG A 455 15.17 -20.56 -13.39
CA ARG A 455 14.55 -19.83 -14.51
C ARG A 455 13.91 -18.51 -14.06
N THR A 456 13.87 -18.27 -12.78
CA THR A 456 13.35 -16.98 -12.31
C THR A 456 14.44 -15.93 -12.49
N TYR A 457 14.03 -14.73 -12.88
CA TYR A 457 14.94 -13.62 -13.14
C TYR A 457 15.57 -13.04 -11.85
N PHE A 458 15.38 -13.69 -10.72
CA PHE A 458 15.69 -13.13 -9.42
C PHE A 458 16.58 -14.08 -8.59
N PRO A 459 17.83 -14.23 -8.93
CA PRO A 459 18.70 -14.99 -8.04
C PRO A 459 19.03 -14.13 -6.81
N LEU A 460 18.47 -14.46 -5.67
CA LEU A 460 18.99 -14.05 -4.37
C LEU A 460 18.81 -12.56 -3.98
N ALA A 461 18.01 -11.78 -4.69
CA ALA A 461 17.83 -10.37 -4.33
C ALA A 461 16.35 -10.00 -4.32
N CYS A 462 16.00 -9.11 -3.41
CA CYS A 462 14.67 -8.50 -3.39
C CYS A 462 14.58 -7.57 -4.59
N ASN A 463 13.93 -8.01 -5.65
CA ASN A 463 13.88 -7.29 -6.91
C ASN A 463 12.45 -7.08 -7.37
N ASN A 464 12.24 -6.00 -8.09
CA ASN A 464 11.02 -5.78 -8.87
C ASN A 464 10.99 -6.72 -10.07
N GLN A 465 9.82 -6.87 -10.70
CA GLN A 465 9.74 -7.46 -12.03
C GLN A 465 10.56 -6.61 -13.01
N PRO A 466 11.29 -7.23 -13.95
CA PRO A 466 12.15 -6.45 -14.86
C PRO A 466 11.37 -5.37 -15.62
N LEU A 467 11.92 -4.16 -15.65
CA LEU A 467 11.26 -2.98 -16.26
C LEU A 467 10.88 -3.18 -17.72
N ASN A 468 11.65 -3.98 -18.45
CA ASN A 468 11.39 -4.22 -19.87
C ASN A 468 10.22 -5.18 -20.12
N LEU A 469 9.75 -5.89 -19.10
CA LEU A 469 8.56 -6.75 -19.21
C LEU A 469 7.26 -5.98 -18.94
N THR A 470 7.32 -4.96 -18.11
CA THR A 470 6.14 -4.27 -17.60
C THR A 470 5.86 -3.00 -18.41
N VAL A 471 5.38 -3.17 -19.65
CA VAL A 471 5.13 -2.06 -20.58
C VAL A 471 3.69 -1.57 -20.40
N PRO A 472 3.47 -0.31 -19.99
CA PRO A 472 2.11 0.22 -19.86
C PRO A 472 1.37 0.24 -21.18
N LYS A 473 0.07 -0.05 -21.15
CA LYS A 473 -0.78 -0.10 -22.35
C LYS A 473 -0.96 1.28 -23.00
N TYR A 474 -0.96 2.35 -22.21
CA TYR A 474 -1.13 3.72 -22.71
C TYR A 474 0.20 4.45 -22.59
N PRO A 475 0.87 4.70 -23.74
CA PRO A 475 2.22 5.28 -23.67
C PRO A 475 2.22 6.72 -23.19
N ILE A 476 3.17 7.03 -22.31
CA ILE A 476 3.51 8.38 -21.85
C ILE A 476 5.03 8.47 -21.90
N ALA A 477 5.55 9.25 -22.86
CA ALA A 477 7.00 9.38 -23.06
C ALA A 477 7.63 10.25 -21.97
N VAL A 478 8.87 9.94 -21.62
CA VAL A 478 9.65 10.72 -20.66
C VAL A 478 9.90 12.11 -21.24
N GLN A 479 9.67 13.14 -20.43
CA GLN A 479 9.98 14.53 -20.78
C GLN A 479 11.30 14.94 -20.11
N GLU A 480 11.91 16.04 -20.58
CA GLU A 480 13.02 16.62 -19.83
C GLU A 480 12.49 17.18 -18.51
N PRO A 481 13.14 16.88 -17.39
CA PRO A 481 12.63 17.35 -16.10
C PRO A 481 12.90 18.84 -15.89
N ASP A 482 11.92 19.56 -15.30
CA ASP A 482 12.13 20.95 -14.88
C ASP A 482 13.06 21.03 -13.67
N VAL A 483 12.97 20.02 -12.78
CA VAL A 483 13.79 19.98 -11.57
C VAL A 483 14.26 18.55 -11.31
N VAL A 484 15.46 18.41 -10.74
CA VAL A 484 16.03 17.12 -10.34
C VAL A 484 16.32 17.16 -8.85
N LEU A 485 15.78 16.18 -8.13
CA LEU A 485 16.05 15.99 -6.70
C LEU A 485 16.88 14.72 -6.52
N ASN A 486 17.88 14.80 -5.63
CA ASN A 486 18.76 13.68 -5.32
C ASN A 486 18.62 13.33 -3.85
N PHE A 487 18.33 12.05 -3.55
CA PHE A 487 18.21 11.58 -2.18
C PHE A 487 19.14 10.41 -1.91
N THR A 488 19.94 10.57 -0.86
CA THR A 488 20.73 9.48 -0.29
C THR A 488 19.96 8.96 0.94
N MET A 489 19.61 7.68 0.90
CA MET A 489 18.91 7.01 2.00
C MET A 489 19.93 6.29 2.86
N SER A 490 19.90 6.53 4.16
CA SER A 490 20.84 5.93 5.13
C SER A 490 20.16 5.77 6.48
N ALA A 491 20.75 4.96 7.35
CA ALA A 491 20.23 4.73 8.70
C ALA A 491 21.33 4.98 9.74
N ALA A 492 20.93 5.50 10.88
CA ALA A 492 21.86 5.75 11.99
C ALA A 492 21.10 5.96 13.31
N TYR A 493 21.80 5.81 14.40
CA TYR A 493 21.27 6.21 15.71
C TYR A 493 21.37 7.74 15.86
N ASN A 494 20.30 8.35 16.32
CA ASN A 494 20.30 9.77 16.62
C ASN A 494 20.96 10.06 17.98
N ALA A 495 21.01 11.33 18.38
CA ALA A 495 21.64 11.75 19.63
C ALA A 495 20.98 11.19 20.89
N THR A 496 19.71 10.75 20.81
CA THR A 496 19.01 10.13 21.93
C THR A 496 19.14 8.60 21.95
N GLY A 497 19.87 8.02 20.98
CA GLY A 497 20.04 6.59 20.85
C GLY A 497 18.92 5.86 20.10
N ALA A 498 17.96 6.59 19.54
CA ALA A 498 16.91 5.99 18.72
C ALA A 498 17.42 5.75 17.28
N PHE A 499 17.10 4.58 16.70
CA PHE A 499 17.42 4.27 15.33
C PHE A 499 16.49 5.08 14.42
N LYS A 500 17.03 5.66 13.36
CA LYS A 500 16.27 6.49 12.42
C LYS A 500 16.74 6.29 10.99
N TRP A 501 15.81 6.40 10.05
CA TRP A 501 16.14 6.52 8.64
C TRP A 501 16.22 7.98 8.22
N TYR A 502 17.13 8.25 7.33
CA TYR A 502 17.46 9.60 6.87
C TYR A 502 17.38 9.66 5.35
N MET A 503 16.80 10.73 4.82
CA MET A 503 16.90 11.11 3.40
C MET A 503 17.69 12.42 3.36
N ASN A 504 18.93 12.37 2.85
CA ASN A 504 19.89 13.48 2.89
C ASN A 504 20.16 14.01 4.32
N ASN A 505 20.45 13.07 5.22
CA ASN A 505 20.82 13.34 6.63
C ASN A 505 19.72 13.96 7.49
N GLU A 506 18.50 14.00 7.00
CA GLU A 506 17.33 14.50 7.74
C GLU A 506 16.26 13.42 7.81
N THR A 507 15.51 13.42 8.90
CA THR A 507 14.44 12.45 9.17
C THR A 507 13.12 13.20 9.35
N TYR A 508 12.02 12.56 8.97
CA TYR A 508 10.67 13.15 9.04
C TYR A 508 10.06 12.95 10.43
N ASN A 509 9.23 13.92 10.84
CA ASN A 509 8.37 13.77 12.02
C ASN A 509 7.10 14.61 11.81
N ALA A 510 5.93 13.97 11.99
CA ALA A 510 4.64 14.60 11.77
C ALA A 510 4.25 15.55 12.91
N ASN A 511 3.71 16.71 12.57
CA ASN A 511 3.00 17.55 13.51
C ASN A 511 1.49 17.33 13.32
N TYR A 512 0.88 16.56 14.21
CA TYR A 512 -0.55 16.23 14.10
C TYR A 512 -1.47 17.44 14.29
N ASN A 513 -0.97 18.50 14.91
CA ASN A 513 -1.79 19.69 15.21
C ASN A 513 -1.85 20.67 14.05
N ASP A 514 -0.79 20.69 13.22
CA ASP A 514 -0.65 21.64 12.12
C ASP A 514 -0.24 20.89 10.84
N PRO A 515 -1.21 20.26 10.14
CA PRO A 515 -0.89 19.53 8.92
C PRO A 515 -0.23 20.41 7.86
N THR A 516 0.77 19.87 7.19
CA THR A 516 1.60 20.61 6.22
C THR A 516 0.77 21.28 5.13
N LEU A 517 -0.29 20.58 4.61
CA LEU A 517 -1.17 21.15 3.59
C LEU A 517 -1.94 22.35 4.12
N LEU A 518 -2.35 22.32 5.39
CA LEU A 518 -3.02 23.45 6.02
C LEU A 518 -2.08 24.62 6.17
N GLU A 519 -0.85 24.38 6.66
CA GLU A 519 0.15 25.44 6.81
C GLU A 519 0.42 26.10 5.45
N ALA A 520 0.61 25.27 4.39
CA ALA A 520 0.80 25.79 3.04
C ALA A 520 -0.41 26.65 2.60
N LYS A 521 -1.65 26.16 2.83
CA LYS A 521 -2.86 26.90 2.46
C LYS A 521 -2.97 28.24 3.20
N LEU A 522 -2.46 28.33 4.43
CA LEU A 522 -2.45 29.56 5.21
C LEU A 522 -1.34 30.54 4.80
N GLY A 523 -0.49 30.14 3.85
CA GLY A 523 0.63 30.92 3.37
C GLY A 523 1.87 30.79 4.24
N ASN A 524 1.88 29.87 5.21
CA ASN A 524 3.05 29.57 6.00
C ASN A 524 3.91 28.57 5.24
N LEU A 525 4.92 29.08 4.54
CA LEU A 525 5.82 28.28 3.71
C LEU A 525 7.21 28.10 4.37
N ASP A 526 7.37 28.56 5.61
CA ASP A 526 8.61 28.39 6.40
C ASP A 526 8.45 27.12 7.27
N PHE A 527 8.48 25.98 6.63
CA PHE A 527 8.24 24.69 7.28
C PHE A 527 9.41 24.29 8.18
N PRO A 528 9.14 23.68 9.35
CA PRO A 528 10.20 23.05 10.13
C PRO A 528 10.96 22.00 9.33
N THR A 529 12.25 21.85 9.61
CA THR A 529 13.10 20.89 8.87
C THR A 529 12.55 19.48 8.91
N GLU A 530 11.98 19.06 10.05
CA GLU A 530 11.40 17.73 10.25
C GLU A 530 10.13 17.49 9.43
N SER A 531 9.49 18.53 8.89
CA SER A 531 8.36 18.35 7.97
C SER A 531 8.81 17.91 6.57
N ARG A 532 10.11 18.06 6.26
CA ARG A 532 10.74 17.56 5.04
C ARG A 532 10.04 18.00 3.75
N VAL A 533 9.60 19.25 3.66
CA VAL A 533 8.86 19.77 2.52
C VAL A 533 9.80 20.23 1.40
N PHE A 534 9.51 19.80 0.18
CA PHE A 534 10.19 20.24 -1.04
C PHE A 534 9.17 20.99 -1.90
N ASP A 535 9.28 22.31 -1.93
CA ASP A 535 8.38 23.16 -2.71
C ASP A 535 8.77 23.11 -4.19
N LEU A 536 7.91 22.55 -5.01
CA LEU A 536 8.13 22.40 -6.44
C LEU A 536 7.48 23.54 -7.25
N GLY A 537 6.82 24.49 -6.58
CA GLY A 537 6.23 25.66 -7.21
C GLY A 537 5.32 25.29 -8.36
N THR A 538 5.54 25.90 -9.52
CA THR A 538 4.76 25.66 -10.74
C THR A 538 5.51 24.81 -11.78
N ASN A 539 6.57 24.11 -11.36
CA ASN A 539 7.26 23.15 -12.22
C ASN A 539 6.28 22.08 -12.71
N LYS A 540 6.52 21.56 -13.91
CA LYS A 540 5.63 20.55 -14.53
C LYS A 540 6.14 19.14 -14.36
N THR A 541 7.45 18.97 -14.14
CA THR A 541 8.05 17.64 -14.00
C THR A 541 9.17 17.67 -12.96
N VAL A 542 9.26 16.60 -12.17
CA VAL A 542 10.38 16.37 -11.26
C VAL A 542 10.96 14.98 -11.50
N ARG A 543 12.28 14.92 -11.64
CA ARG A 543 13.03 13.65 -11.63
C ARG A 543 13.64 13.47 -10.25
N ILE A 544 13.40 12.29 -9.64
CA ILE A 544 13.94 11.98 -8.32
C ILE A 544 14.90 10.81 -8.48
N ILE A 545 16.13 11.01 -8.00
CA ILE A 545 17.19 10.02 -8.01
C ILE A 545 17.44 9.60 -6.56
N MET A 546 17.20 8.33 -6.26
CA MET A 546 17.37 7.77 -4.93
C MET A 546 18.54 6.82 -4.91
N GLN A 547 19.36 6.91 -3.88
CA GLN A 547 20.54 6.05 -3.68
C GLN A 547 20.49 5.48 -2.26
N SER A 548 20.40 4.15 -2.14
CA SER A 548 20.48 3.45 -0.85
C SER A 548 21.96 3.21 -0.52
N VAL A 549 22.40 3.61 0.68
CA VAL A 549 23.80 3.46 1.09
C VAL A 549 23.91 2.91 2.52
N GLY A 550 24.90 2.08 2.72
CA GLY A 550 25.31 1.62 4.04
C GLY A 550 24.51 0.45 4.56
N PHE A 551 23.33 0.68 5.09
CA PHE A 551 22.50 -0.41 5.65
C PHE A 551 21.88 -1.23 4.52
N PRO A 552 22.00 -2.56 4.53
CA PRO A 552 21.57 -3.39 3.39
C PRO A 552 20.06 -3.71 3.42
N ALA A 553 19.23 -2.70 3.45
CA ALA A 553 17.76 -2.87 3.40
C ALA A 553 17.22 -2.47 2.04
N SER A 554 16.13 -3.08 1.64
CA SER A 554 15.37 -2.68 0.46
C SER A 554 14.28 -1.67 0.89
N HIS A 555 13.85 -0.82 -0.06
CA HIS A 555 12.90 0.26 0.24
C HIS A 555 11.83 0.34 -0.85
N PRO A 556 10.61 -0.19 -0.62
CA PRO A 556 9.49 0.08 -1.52
C PRO A 556 9.05 1.54 -1.35
N MET A 557 9.47 2.39 -2.29
CA MET A 557 9.19 3.83 -2.25
C MET A 557 7.84 4.11 -2.89
N HIS A 558 6.93 4.69 -2.12
CA HIS A 558 5.55 4.99 -2.51
C HIS A 558 5.33 6.49 -2.61
N ILE A 559 4.62 6.92 -3.64
CA ILE A 559 4.21 8.30 -3.85
C ILE A 559 2.69 8.42 -3.77
N HIS A 560 2.20 9.36 -2.98
CA HIS A 560 0.79 9.71 -2.95
C HIS A 560 0.45 10.66 -4.10
N GLY A 561 -0.77 10.58 -4.59
CA GLY A 561 -1.31 11.51 -5.56
C GLY A 561 -0.84 11.33 -7.01
N PHE A 562 0.07 10.39 -7.26
CA PHE A 562 0.70 10.25 -8.59
C PHE A 562 0.97 8.79 -8.95
N ASN A 563 1.16 8.54 -10.25
CA ASN A 563 1.83 7.34 -10.75
C ASN A 563 3.17 7.78 -11.33
N MET A 564 4.27 7.32 -10.75
CA MET A 564 5.63 7.69 -11.18
C MET A 564 6.07 6.85 -12.37
N GLN A 565 6.77 7.47 -13.31
CA GLN A 565 7.52 6.79 -14.37
C GLN A 565 8.80 6.21 -13.77
N ILE A 566 9.02 4.90 -13.95
CA ILE A 566 10.24 4.23 -13.45
C ILE A 566 11.26 4.25 -14.59
N LEU A 567 12.27 5.08 -14.45
CA LEU A 567 13.24 5.33 -15.53
C LEU A 567 14.39 4.34 -15.51
N SER A 568 14.92 4.06 -14.32
CA SER A 568 16.10 3.18 -14.18
C SER A 568 16.18 2.67 -12.75
N GLU A 569 16.67 1.46 -12.57
CA GLU A 569 16.91 0.88 -11.24
C GLU A 569 18.04 -0.14 -11.32
N GLY A 570 18.72 -0.39 -10.20
CA GLY A 570 19.80 -1.38 -10.17
C GLY A 570 20.65 -1.30 -8.92
N ILE A 571 21.68 -2.13 -8.88
CA ILE A 571 22.69 -2.15 -7.82
C ILE A 571 23.77 -1.12 -8.16
N GLY A 572 24.35 -0.50 -7.16
CA GLY A 572 25.38 0.53 -7.33
C GLY A 572 24.78 1.91 -7.56
N THR A 573 25.32 2.67 -8.50
CA THR A 573 24.95 4.06 -8.76
C THR A 573 24.52 4.22 -10.22
N TRP A 574 23.46 5.02 -10.44
CA TRP A 574 23.00 5.34 -11.79
C TRP A 574 24.07 6.06 -12.60
N ASP A 575 24.17 5.72 -13.87
CA ASP A 575 25.17 6.29 -14.79
C ASP A 575 24.85 7.73 -15.24
N GLY A 576 23.69 8.25 -14.82
CA GLY A 576 23.25 9.60 -15.17
C GLY A 576 22.50 9.73 -16.49
N VAL A 577 22.39 8.65 -17.28
CA VAL A 577 21.82 8.74 -18.63
C VAL A 577 20.89 7.60 -19.02
N SER A 578 21.10 6.39 -18.52
CA SER A 578 20.35 5.20 -18.98
C SER A 578 18.91 5.21 -18.49
N ILE A 579 17.98 5.17 -19.43
CA ILE A 579 16.53 5.10 -19.18
C ILE A 579 15.95 3.90 -19.92
N THR A 580 15.24 3.05 -19.20
CA THR A 580 14.55 1.89 -19.79
C THR A 580 13.27 2.34 -20.49
N ASN A 581 13.16 2.04 -21.77
CA ASN A 581 11.98 2.31 -22.59
C ASN A 581 11.48 3.76 -22.48
N PRO A 582 12.29 4.76 -22.86
CA PRO A 582 11.96 6.18 -22.63
C PRO A 582 10.71 6.67 -23.37
N SER A 583 10.25 5.95 -24.40
CA SER A 583 8.98 6.28 -25.08
C SER A 583 7.75 5.84 -24.28
N ASN A 584 7.90 4.89 -23.34
CA ASN A 584 6.80 4.36 -22.53
C ASN A 584 7.35 3.59 -21.33
N PRO A 585 8.00 4.25 -20.36
CA PRO A 585 8.57 3.55 -19.21
C PRO A 585 7.46 2.95 -18.34
N GLN A 586 7.82 1.94 -17.55
CA GLN A 586 6.92 1.39 -16.54
C GLN A 586 6.38 2.52 -15.65
N ARG A 587 5.12 2.40 -15.24
CA ARG A 587 4.54 3.31 -14.24
C ARG A 587 3.95 2.50 -13.09
N ARG A 588 4.14 3.01 -11.87
CA ARG A 588 3.59 2.46 -10.63
C ARG A 588 3.46 3.59 -9.60
N ASP A 589 2.74 3.34 -8.54
CA ASP A 589 2.79 4.25 -7.37
C ASP A 589 3.79 3.77 -6.32
N THR A 590 4.26 2.52 -6.42
CA THR A 590 5.23 1.95 -5.48
C THR A 590 6.29 1.15 -6.24
N GLN A 591 7.59 1.44 -5.97
CA GLN A 591 8.71 0.71 -6.60
C GLN A 591 9.84 0.50 -5.61
N LEU A 592 10.41 -0.71 -5.61
CA LEU A 592 11.44 -1.12 -4.67
C LEU A 592 12.82 -0.59 -5.06
N VAL A 593 13.51 0.09 -4.15
CA VAL A 593 14.95 0.37 -4.24
C VAL A 593 15.70 -0.80 -3.62
N GLN A 594 16.66 -1.35 -4.35
CA GLN A 594 17.45 -2.49 -3.86
C GLN A 594 18.48 -2.07 -2.82
N PRO A 595 18.93 -2.99 -1.95
CA PRO A 595 20.02 -2.69 -1.02
C PRO A 595 21.28 -2.25 -1.77
N ASN A 596 21.90 -1.15 -1.34
CA ASN A 596 23.07 -0.56 -1.99
C ASN A 596 22.84 -0.28 -3.49
N GLY A 597 21.58 0.00 -3.84
CA GLY A 597 21.17 0.26 -5.22
C GLY A 597 20.59 1.65 -5.39
N PHE A 598 20.03 1.85 -6.57
CA PHE A 598 19.42 3.13 -6.94
C PHE A 598 18.07 2.93 -7.61
N LEU A 599 17.27 3.98 -7.56
CA LEU A 599 16.01 4.07 -8.31
C LEU A 599 15.88 5.49 -8.86
N VAL A 600 15.58 5.61 -10.15
CA VAL A 600 15.35 6.88 -10.82
C VAL A 600 13.92 6.93 -11.30
N ILE A 601 13.17 7.91 -10.82
CA ILE A 601 11.76 8.10 -11.21
C ILE A 601 11.54 9.50 -11.75
N GLN A 602 10.41 9.66 -12.45
CA GLN A 602 9.94 10.97 -12.88
C GLN A 602 8.43 11.07 -12.66
N ILE A 603 8.00 12.26 -12.23
CA ILE A 603 6.59 12.54 -11.94
C ILE A 603 6.17 13.76 -12.75
N GLU A 604 4.99 13.68 -13.39
CA GLU A 604 4.32 14.84 -13.97
C GLU A 604 3.55 15.54 -12.85
N LEU A 605 3.85 16.81 -12.59
CA LEU A 605 3.31 17.57 -11.45
C LEU A 605 1.96 18.20 -11.85
N ASP A 606 1.00 17.36 -12.20
CA ASP A 606 -0.33 17.76 -12.68
C ASP A 606 -1.41 17.70 -11.58
N ASN A 607 -0.99 17.54 -10.31
CA ASN A 607 -1.89 17.33 -9.19
C ASN A 607 -1.42 18.19 -7.99
N TRP A 608 -2.12 19.28 -7.73
CA TRP A 608 -1.75 20.23 -6.69
C TRP A 608 -2.08 19.71 -5.28
N GLY A 609 -1.21 20.05 -4.30
CA GLY A 609 -1.34 19.59 -2.92
C GLY A 609 0.01 19.39 -2.25
N VAL A 610 -0.01 18.73 -1.10
CA VAL A 610 1.20 18.25 -0.41
C VAL A 610 1.13 16.74 -0.38
N TRP A 611 2.12 16.09 -0.99
CA TRP A 611 2.08 14.66 -1.26
C TRP A 611 3.27 13.95 -0.60
N PRO A 612 3.02 13.01 0.33
CA PRO A 612 4.11 12.20 0.89
C PRO A 612 4.78 11.33 -0.18
N PHE A 613 6.08 11.15 -0.03
CA PHE A 613 6.87 10.18 -0.78
C PHE A 613 7.76 9.46 0.22
N HIS A 614 7.47 8.19 0.48
CA HIS A 614 8.02 7.48 1.64
C HIS A 614 8.31 6.02 1.33
N CYS A 615 9.13 5.40 2.18
CA CYS A 615 9.29 3.95 2.18
C CYS A 615 8.02 3.31 2.77
N HIS A 616 7.51 2.26 2.14
CA HIS A 616 6.27 1.61 2.59
C HIS A 616 6.51 0.48 3.61
N ILE A 617 7.76 0.18 3.97
CA ILE A 617 8.03 -0.70 5.11
C ILE A 617 7.61 0.04 6.38
N ALA A 618 6.74 -0.60 7.19
CA ALA A 618 6.15 0.02 8.37
C ALA A 618 7.20 0.60 9.33
N TRP A 619 8.28 -0.14 9.53
CA TRP A 619 9.36 0.29 10.42
C TRP A 619 10.12 1.50 9.87
N HIS A 620 10.39 1.50 8.55
CA HIS A 620 11.16 2.57 7.91
C HIS A 620 10.41 3.90 7.91
N ILE A 621 9.11 3.88 7.64
CA ILE A 621 8.32 5.11 7.69
C ILE A 621 8.17 5.57 9.14
N SER A 622 7.93 4.66 10.09
CA SER A 622 7.88 5.00 11.52
C SER A 622 9.21 5.61 11.99
N GLU A 623 10.33 5.18 11.41
CA GLU A 623 11.67 5.71 11.72
C GLU A 623 12.00 6.97 10.91
N GLY A 624 11.07 7.49 10.11
CA GLY A 624 11.15 8.82 9.50
C GLY A 624 11.55 8.87 8.04
N MET A 625 11.46 7.75 7.28
CA MET A 625 11.81 7.74 5.85
C MET A 625 10.66 8.31 5.00
N ASN A 626 10.47 9.62 5.06
CA ASN A 626 9.44 10.35 4.31
C ASN A 626 9.97 11.73 3.89
N ILE A 627 9.51 12.21 2.74
CA ILE A 627 9.55 13.60 2.31
C ILE A 627 8.18 14.01 1.80
N ASN A 628 7.92 15.30 1.75
CA ASN A 628 6.67 15.86 1.27
C ASN A 628 6.92 16.75 0.05
N LEU A 629 6.20 16.51 -1.04
CA LEU A 629 6.29 17.32 -2.26
C LEU A 629 5.12 18.31 -2.27
N LEU A 630 5.42 19.62 -2.16
CA LEU A 630 4.41 20.67 -2.30
C LEU A 630 4.35 21.06 -3.78
N VAL A 631 3.20 20.81 -4.40
CA VAL A 631 3.00 20.95 -5.85
C VAL A 631 1.99 22.07 -6.13
N ASN A 632 2.36 22.97 -7.03
CA ASN A 632 1.57 24.13 -7.46
C ASN A 632 1.24 25.04 -6.27
N THR A 633 2.27 25.52 -5.60
CA THR A 633 2.20 26.36 -4.40
C THR A 633 1.22 27.54 -4.57
N PRO A 634 1.24 28.30 -5.69
CA PRO A 634 0.26 29.40 -5.84
C PRO A 634 -1.20 28.93 -5.81
N TYR A 635 -1.50 27.77 -6.40
CA TYR A 635 -2.87 27.25 -6.35
C TYR A 635 -3.23 26.85 -4.90
N VAL A 636 -2.32 26.20 -4.20
CA VAL A 636 -2.54 25.77 -2.81
C VAL A 636 -2.80 26.98 -1.91
N THR A 637 -1.96 28.02 -2.02
CA THR A 637 -2.08 29.21 -1.15
C THR A 637 -3.32 30.04 -1.50
N ASP A 638 -3.59 30.26 -2.78
CA ASP A 638 -4.55 31.30 -3.20
C ASP A 638 -5.94 30.72 -3.50
N GLU A 639 -6.00 29.59 -4.20
CA GLU A 639 -7.26 29.10 -4.79
C GLU A 639 -7.93 27.97 -4.00
N MET A 640 -7.14 27.12 -3.31
CA MET A 640 -7.71 25.95 -2.64
C MET A 640 -8.57 26.37 -1.43
N GLU A 641 -9.69 25.67 -1.22
CA GLU A 641 -10.56 25.90 -0.06
C GLU A 641 -10.35 24.80 1.00
N ILE A 642 -10.48 25.16 2.27
CA ILE A 642 -10.41 24.20 3.39
C ILE A 642 -11.80 23.60 3.59
N PRO A 643 -11.99 22.28 3.41
CA PRO A 643 -13.30 21.69 3.66
C PRO A 643 -13.72 21.78 5.13
N TYR A 644 -15.02 21.96 5.37
CA TYR A 644 -15.56 22.05 6.73
C TYR A 644 -15.15 20.84 7.58
N VAL A 645 -15.23 19.62 7.00
CA VAL A 645 -14.90 18.40 7.72
C VAL A 645 -13.45 18.41 8.21
N MET A 646 -12.53 18.97 7.41
CA MET A 646 -11.12 19.10 7.77
C MET A 646 -10.96 20.06 8.96
N ALA A 647 -11.54 21.25 8.87
CA ALA A 647 -11.47 22.24 9.95
C ALA A 647 -12.09 21.69 11.23
N GLN A 648 -13.20 20.94 11.13
CA GLN A 648 -13.82 20.33 12.31
C GLN A 648 -12.95 19.25 12.93
N THR A 649 -12.32 18.41 12.11
CA THR A 649 -11.44 17.34 12.59
C THR A 649 -10.25 17.90 13.34
N CYS A 650 -9.65 18.98 12.86
CA CYS A 650 -8.53 19.61 13.57
C CYS A 650 -8.99 20.27 14.88
N ARG A 651 -10.19 20.85 14.92
CA ARG A 651 -10.75 21.34 16.21
C ARG A 651 -10.96 20.19 17.20
N ASP A 652 -11.51 19.07 16.73
CA ASP A 652 -11.75 17.89 17.58
C ASP A 652 -10.42 17.29 18.07
N TRP A 653 -9.42 17.22 17.19
CA TRP A 653 -8.10 16.73 17.54
C TRP A 653 -7.43 17.65 18.56
N SER A 654 -7.47 18.97 18.35
CA SER A 654 -6.91 19.96 19.29
C SER A 654 -7.60 19.85 20.66
N ALA A 655 -8.93 19.69 20.70
CA ALA A 655 -9.66 19.53 21.96
C ALA A 655 -9.21 18.25 22.70
N TYR A 656 -8.97 17.16 21.97
CA TYR A 656 -8.50 15.90 22.55
C TYR A 656 -7.05 16.03 23.06
N SER A 657 -6.13 16.52 22.23
CA SER A 657 -4.70 16.59 22.56
C SER A 657 -4.40 17.62 23.65
N ASN A 658 -5.24 18.64 23.84
CA ASN A 658 -5.11 19.59 24.95
C ASN A 658 -5.40 18.95 26.33
N THR A 659 -6.12 17.83 26.36
CA THR A 659 -6.51 17.16 27.61
C THR A 659 -5.89 15.78 27.77
N THR A 660 -5.26 15.25 26.71
CA THR A 660 -4.71 13.89 26.69
C THR A 660 -3.29 13.92 26.13
N VAL A 661 -2.37 13.29 26.81
CA VAL A 661 -1.00 13.15 26.29
C VAL A 661 -1.05 12.17 25.11
N VAL A 662 -0.65 12.64 23.94
CA VAL A 662 -0.49 11.82 22.76
C VAL A 662 0.94 11.29 22.74
N ASN A 663 1.09 9.99 22.93
CA ASN A 663 2.41 9.37 23.00
C ASN A 663 2.89 9.01 21.58
N GLN A 664 3.42 9.98 20.86
CA GLN A 664 3.99 9.79 19.53
C GLN A 664 5.46 9.35 19.70
N ILE A 665 5.70 8.05 19.60
CA ILE A 665 7.05 7.50 19.78
C ILE A 665 7.80 7.38 18.44
N ASP A 666 7.11 7.50 17.34
CA ASP A 666 7.63 7.32 15.97
C ASP A 666 7.49 8.60 15.14
N SER A 667 7.60 8.48 13.82
CA SER A 667 7.44 9.62 12.90
C SER A 667 6.00 10.14 12.85
N GLY A 668 5.05 9.32 13.26
CA GLY A 668 3.62 9.64 13.19
C GLY A 668 2.91 9.10 11.94
N LEU A 669 3.64 8.54 10.97
CA LEU A 669 3.07 7.98 9.75
C LEU A 669 3.25 6.48 9.67
#